data_99f56a31ec81dcef9670311cb611d256
#
_entry.id   99f56a31ec81dcef9670311cb611d256
#
_cell.length_a   1.000
_cell.length_b   1.000
_cell.length_c   1.000
_cell.angle_alpha   90.00
_cell.angle_beta   90.00
_cell.angle_gamma   90.00
#
_symmetry.space_group_name_H-M   'P 1'
#
loop_
_entity.id
_entity.type
_entity.pdbx_description
1 polymer ?
#
loop_
_entity_poly.entity_id
_entity_poly.type
_entity_poly.pdbx_seq_one_letter_code
_entity_poly.pdbx_strand_id
1 'polypeptide(L)'
;MKTQLLHENWEMRQVGTTQLLPATVPGSVYGDLLANKKMEDPFWKDNENDACELMEEDYEYVSNFDCEEGILDNDRVVLHFDGIDTVADVYLNGVHLGSPISMHRIWEYDVKEILQDKDNELKVILHSPNKWIREAFKKCRTLGNDDTFEGFMHLRKAHYGFGWDWGAHLPDAGIFRPVSLLGINTARIDNVLILQDHERTGETEPGTVRPVTKSVTLTFKVEQETVGDEEHGPVLKDVTGGFVCKKCGKDFSYTVEITAPDGSVSVYENSPVQVKIGEPKLWWPNGYGEQNLYQVKVTLFCDGKKLDEWCKRIGLRTMTMHIEKDEWGECFAHQVNGVDVFAMGADYIPEDNLLGRVTPETTRKLLEKGKFANFNSVRVWGGGYYPSDWFYDICDELGLMVWQDFMFACSVYELTPEFEANIRQEFIENVKRIRHHASLGLWCGNNEMEMFVGARNEWVTKDTEVRDYLFMYERIIPEIVHELDPQAFYWPASPSSGGSFDKPNDPDRGDVHYWSVWHGNRPFTEYRQYFFRYLSEFGFQAFPSVKTIETFTDDPADMNPFSYIMEKHERQYGACGKIMGYMQQTYKYPNGFPTFVYASQLLQADGIRYGVEHFRRNRGRCMGAVYWQLNDCWPVISWSSIDYSGRLKALHYYAKRFFAPLMISCEEQGMMSAEANMNREHFVFEKSIRLNVSNETMSDKKVTVRWALRNPKGEVLSESGEKELVVPALTSVWLDKVEFPNADIFSEYVSYELVCDGEVVSNGTVNFSYPKYFRYEDPELSYRIEGDEIVVSAKTYAKSVEILNENEDLVLSDNYFDLNADEKRVKILSGSTENLRLRSVFDIR
;
A
#
# COMPACT_ATOMS: atom_id res chain seq x y z
N MET A 1 -16.12 22.69 -20.73
CA MET A 1 -14.68 22.97 -20.81
C MET A 1 -14.09 22.27 -22.03
N LYS A 2 -13.05 22.82 -22.70
CA LYS A 2 -12.30 22.20 -23.79
C LYS A 2 -10.89 21.88 -23.30
N THR A 3 -10.36 20.69 -23.64
CA THR A 3 -9.04 20.25 -23.18
C THR A 3 -8.20 19.84 -24.38
N GLN A 4 -6.95 20.29 -24.43
CA GLN A 4 -5.92 19.86 -25.37
C GLN A 4 -4.74 19.28 -24.57
N LEU A 5 -4.40 18.01 -24.79
CA LEU A 5 -3.22 17.39 -24.16
C LEU A 5 -1.95 17.85 -24.86
N LEU A 6 -0.91 18.12 -24.10
CA LEU A 6 0.41 18.51 -24.58
C LEU A 6 1.43 17.40 -24.28
N HIS A 7 1.26 16.23 -24.91
CA HIS A 7 2.09 15.06 -24.66
C HIS A 7 3.05 14.73 -25.83
N GLU A 8 2.96 15.45 -26.94
CA GLU A 8 3.70 15.20 -28.15
C GLU A 8 4.85 16.19 -28.37
N ASN A 9 5.82 15.82 -29.21
CA ASN A 9 6.92 16.67 -29.66
C ASN A 9 7.83 17.19 -28.54
N TRP A 10 8.02 16.46 -27.48
CA TRP A 10 8.93 16.82 -26.43
C TRP A 10 10.37 16.42 -26.74
N GLU A 11 11.28 17.35 -26.47
CA GLU A 11 12.71 17.14 -26.51
C GLU A 11 13.33 17.62 -25.19
N MET A 12 14.44 17.00 -24.79
CA MET A 12 15.15 17.38 -23.57
C MET A 12 16.65 17.55 -23.83
N ARG A 13 17.32 18.31 -22.98
CA ARG A 13 18.77 18.41 -22.90
C ARG A 13 19.24 18.78 -21.51
N GLN A 14 20.48 18.45 -21.19
CA GLN A 14 21.16 19.04 -20.04
C GLN A 14 21.40 20.54 -20.32
N VAL A 15 21.10 21.40 -19.36
CA VAL A 15 21.27 22.84 -19.46
C VAL A 15 22.74 23.18 -19.79
N GLY A 16 22.93 24.10 -20.74
CA GLY A 16 24.26 24.46 -21.21
C GLY A 16 24.83 23.60 -22.34
N THR A 17 24.15 22.52 -22.73
CA THR A 17 24.47 21.71 -23.92
C THR A 17 23.62 22.12 -25.12
N THR A 18 24.01 21.68 -26.33
CA THR A 18 23.28 22.02 -27.56
C THR A 18 22.54 20.84 -28.17
N GLN A 19 22.80 19.62 -27.71
CA GLN A 19 22.18 18.42 -28.26
C GLN A 19 20.80 18.18 -27.60
N LEU A 20 19.74 18.28 -28.38
CA LEU A 20 18.40 17.86 -28.00
C LEU A 20 18.25 16.36 -28.19
N LEU A 21 17.55 15.71 -27.29
CA LEU A 21 17.21 14.28 -27.29
C LEU A 21 15.67 14.16 -27.24
N PRO A 22 15.07 13.17 -27.92
CA PRO A 22 13.65 12.89 -27.74
C PRO A 22 13.29 12.67 -26.28
N ALA A 23 12.16 13.20 -25.84
CA ALA A 23 11.66 13.07 -24.48
C ALA A 23 10.19 12.61 -24.45
N THR A 24 9.78 12.03 -23.35
CA THR A 24 8.43 11.54 -23.11
C THR A 24 7.77 12.33 -21.98
N VAL A 25 6.56 12.83 -22.22
CA VAL A 25 5.73 13.49 -21.20
C VAL A 25 4.32 12.90 -21.26
N PRO A 26 3.80 12.38 -20.16
CA PRO A 26 4.43 12.24 -18.83
C PRO A 26 5.64 11.32 -18.82
N GLY A 27 6.68 11.73 -18.05
CA GLY A 27 7.93 10.99 -17.97
C GLY A 27 8.94 11.62 -17.00
N SER A 28 10.19 11.21 -17.13
CA SER A 28 11.27 11.68 -16.26
C SER A 28 12.62 11.72 -16.98
N VAL A 29 13.56 12.46 -16.40
CA VAL A 29 14.93 12.63 -16.93
C VAL A 29 15.63 11.28 -17.04
N TYR A 30 15.59 10.44 -16.01
CA TYR A 30 16.20 9.11 -16.07
C TYR A 30 15.55 8.23 -17.15
N GLY A 31 14.22 8.28 -17.25
CA GLY A 31 13.49 7.53 -18.28
C GLY A 31 13.95 7.91 -19.69
N ASP A 32 14.08 9.20 -19.97
CA ASP A 32 14.50 9.71 -21.26
C ASP A 32 16.00 9.47 -21.54
N LEU A 33 16.86 9.62 -20.52
CA LEU A 33 18.29 9.30 -20.66
C LEU A 33 18.51 7.82 -20.98
N LEU A 34 17.77 6.92 -20.33
CA LEU A 34 17.77 5.47 -20.62
C LEU A 34 17.31 5.18 -22.05
N ALA A 35 16.17 5.75 -22.47
CA ALA A 35 15.61 5.56 -23.80
C ALA A 35 16.59 6.02 -24.89
N ASN A 36 17.33 7.09 -24.64
CA ASN A 36 18.33 7.65 -25.52
C ASN A 36 19.74 7.04 -25.38
N LYS A 37 19.92 6.02 -24.53
CA LYS A 37 21.21 5.37 -24.25
C LYS A 37 22.30 6.36 -23.78
N LYS A 38 21.91 7.30 -22.93
CA LYS A 38 22.77 8.29 -22.28
C LYS A 38 23.04 7.97 -20.83
N MET A 39 22.39 6.94 -20.31
CA MET A 39 22.53 6.38 -19.00
C MET A 39 22.46 4.85 -19.11
N GLU A 40 23.28 4.15 -18.34
CA GLU A 40 23.15 2.72 -18.12
C GLU A 40 21.98 2.43 -17.18
N ASP A 41 21.50 1.19 -17.14
CA ASP A 41 20.41 0.81 -16.23
C ASP A 41 20.84 1.08 -14.77
N PRO A 42 20.17 1.98 -14.04
CA PRO A 42 20.55 2.35 -12.68
C PRO A 42 20.34 1.20 -11.69
N PHE A 43 19.57 0.18 -12.05
CA PHE A 43 19.33 -1.01 -11.23
C PHE A 43 20.39 -2.09 -11.42
N TRP A 44 21.30 -1.94 -12.38
CA TRP A 44 22.36 -2.89 -12.65
C TRP A 44 23.57 -2.62 -11.74
N LYS A 45 23.90 -3.59 -10.88
CA LYS A 45 25.02 -3.53 -9.92
C LYS A 45 24.96 -2.26 -9.05
N ASP A 46 25.91 -1.38 -9.19
CA ASP A 46 26.03 -0.12 -8.45
C ASP A 46 25.89 1.14 -9.33
N ASN A 47 25.28 0.99 -10.52
CA ASN A 47 25.06 2.08 -11.47
C ASN A 47 24.20 3.22 -10.91
N GLU A 48 23.50 3.01 -9.78
CA GLU A 48 22.79 4.09 -9.09
C GLU A 48 23.73 5.25 -8.73
N ASN A 49 25.04 4.97 -8.51
CA ASN A 49 26.00 6.00 -8.21
C ASN A 49 26.20 6.95 -9.41
N ASP A 50 26.37 6.38 -10.61
CA ASP A 50 26.51 7.16 -11.85
C ASP A 50 25.22 7.90 -12.19
N ALA A 51 24.06 7.27 -11.98
CA ALA A 51 22.75 7.90 -12.17
C ALA A 51 22.59 9.11 -11.21
N CYS A 52 23.01 8.97 -9.98
CA CYS A 52 22.98 10.05 -8.99
C CYS A 52 23.80 11.27 -9.41
N GLU A 53 24.98 11.05 -10.04
CA GLU A 53 25.82 12.13 -10.58
C GLU A 53 25.14 12.90 -11.70
N LEU A 54 24.31 12.24 -12.52
CA LEU A 54 23.53 12.92 -13.57
C LEU A 54 22.55 13.94 -12.98
N MET A 55 22.02 13.70 -11.78
CA MET A 55 21.10 14.64 -11.10
C MET A 55 21.83 15.78 -10.37
N GLU A 56 23.13 15.91 -10.52
CA GLU A 56 23.84 17.15 -10.18
C GLU A 56 23.62 18.25 -11.25
N GLU A 57 23.04 17.93 -12.38
CA GLU A 57 22.80 18.87 -13.48
C GLU A 57 21.34 19.28 -13.59
N ASP A 58 21.09 20.43 -14.20
CA ASP A 58 19.75 20.91 -14.54
C ASP A 58 19.40 20.42 -15.96
N TYR A 59 18.10 20.16 -16.19
CA TYR A 59 17.60 19.70 -17.49
C TYR A 59 16.52 20.62 -18.04
N GLU A 60 16.52 20.81 -19.35
CA GLU A 60 15.53 21.61 -20.07
C GLU A 60 14.68 20.71 -20.96
N TYR A 61 13.37 20.79 -20.79
CA TYR A 61 12.36 20.15 -21.63
C TYR A 61 11.69 21.22 -22.50
N VAL A 62 11.55 20.93 -23.79
CA VAL A 62 10.91 21.84 -24.74
C VAL A 62 9.91 21.07 -25.59
N SER A 63 8.71 21.63 -25.77
CA SER A 63 7.72 21.15 -26.73
C SER A 63 7.23 22.29 -27.59
N ASN A 64 7.18 22.07 -28.92
CA ASN A 64 6.57 22.97 -29.88
C ASN A 64 5.20 22.44 -30.29
N PHE A 65 4.16 23.28 -30.22
CA PHE A 65 2.79 22.87 -30.47
C PHE A 65 1.94 23.95 -31.09
N ASP A 66 0.90 23.54 -31.81
CA ASP A 66 -0.17 24.43 -32.30
C ASP A 66 -1.38 24.32 -31.38
N CYS A 67 -2.13 25.41 -31.20
CA CYS A 67 -3.40 25.37 -30.50
C CYS A 67 -4.44 24.60 -31.34
N GLU A 68 -5.19 23.71 -30.71
CA GLU A 68 -6.35 23.07 -31.33
C GLU A 68 -7.43 24.13 -31.64
N GLU A 69 -8.13 23.93 -32.75
CA GLU A 69 -9.23 24.80 -33.17
C GLU A 69 -10.20 25.08 -32.01
N GLY A 70 -10.43 26.36 -31.70
CA GLY A 70 -11.37 26.80 -30.68
C GLY A 70 -10.84 26.81 -29.24
N ILE A 71 -9.58 26.51 -28.97
CA ILE A 71 -8.97 26.70 -27.64
C ILE A 71 -8.91 28.19 -27.30
N LEU A 72 -8.43 29.02 -28.22
CA LEU A 72 -8.29 30.46 -28.04
C LEU A 72 -9.63 31.23 -28.04
N ASP A 73 -10.72 30.59 -28.48
CA ASP A 73 -12.08 31.18 -28.47
C ASP A 73 -12.69 31.21 -27.05
N ASN A 74 -12.09 30.50 -26.08
CA ASN A 74 -12.59 30.47 -24.71
C ASN A 74 -12.28 31.77 -23.97
N ASP A 75 -13.07 32.11 -22.96
CA ASP A 75 -12.90 33.33 -22.15
C ASP A 75 -11.55 33.36 -21.43
N ARG A 76 -11.09 32.18 -20.95
CA ARG A 76 -9.79 31.93 -20.30
C ARG A 76 -9.16 30.67 -20.85
N VAL A 77 -7.82 30.65 -20.96
CA VAL A 77 -7.05 29.43 -21.29
C VAL A 77 -5.99 29.25 -20.23
N VAL A 78 -6.00 28.08 -19.61
CA VAL A 78 -5.09 27.70 -18.51
C VAL A 78 -4.14 26.62 -18.99
N LEU A 79 -2.84 26.83 -18.81
CA LEU A 79 -1.83 25.78 -18.89
C LEU A 79 -1.82 25.05 -17.56
N HIS A 80 -2.14 23.77 -17.59
CA HIS A 80 -2.37 22.92 -16.43
C HIS A 80 -1.38 21.79 -16.38
N PHE A 81 -0.67 21.63 -15.26
CA PHE A 81 0.18 20.50 -14.97
C PHE A 81 -0.41 19.73 -13.77
N ASP A 82 -0.71 18.46 -13.93
CA ASP A 82 -1.15 17.59 -12.84
C ASP A 82 -0.01 17.27 -11.85
N GLY A 83 1.24 17.53 -12.23
CA GLY A 83 2.41 17.39 -11.37
C GLY A 83 3.74 17.55 -12.10
N ILE A 84 4.67 18.25 -11.46
CA ILE A 84 6.06 18.43 -11.88
C ILE A 84 6.97 17.98 -10.74
N ASP A 85 7.91 17.11 -10.97
CA ASP A 85 8.89 16.62 -10.01
C ASP A 85 10.27 17.24 -10.28
N THR A 86 10.68 18.25 -9.51
CA THR A 86 10.00 18.94 -8.40
C THR A 86 10.21 20.44 -8.51
N VAL A 87 11.49 20.89 -8.59
CA VAL A 87 11.84 22.31 -8.70
C VAL A 87 12.00 22.64 -10.16
N ALA A 88 11.21 23.59 -10.64
CA ALA A 88 11.24 23.94 -12.05
C ALA A 88 11.01 25.42 -12.29
N ASP A 89 11.36 25.91 -13.49
CA ASP A 89 10.90 27.15 -14.05
C ASP A 89 10.12 26.87 -15.34
N VAL A 90 8.91 27.40 -15.45
CA VAL A 90 8.00 27.18 -16.58
C VAL A 90 7.95 28.45 -17.44
N TYR A 91 8.15 28.27 -18.75
CA TYR A 91 8.10 29.35 -19.75
C TYR A 91 7.16 28.98 -20.89
N LEU A 92 6.39 29.94 -21.39
CA LEU A 92 5.61 29.81 -22.61
C LEU A 92 5.96 30.99 -23.53
N ASN A 93 6.35 30.71 -24.76
CA ASN A 93 6.77 31.72 -25.76
C ASN A 93 7.81 32.72 -25.20
N GLY A 94 8.75 32.23 -24.40
CA GLY A 94 9.79 33.02 -23.74
C GLY A 94 9.35 33.79 -22.50
N VAL A 95 8.07 33.75 -22.12
CA VAL A 95 7.55 34.40 -20.91
C VAL A 95 7.63 33.44 -19.73
N HIS A 96 8.28 33.86 -18.65
CA HIS A 96 8.31 33.09 -17.40
C HIS A 96 6.94 33.12 -16.71
N LEU A 97 6.36 31.93 -16.48
CA LEU A 97 5.02 31.80 -15.88
C LEU A 97 5.08 31.58 -14.37
N GLY A 98 6.09 30.85 -13.88
CA GLY A 98 6.26 30.56 -12.46
C GLY A 98 7.28 29.47 -12.18
N SER A 99 7.52 29.21 -10.89
CA SER A 99 8.54 28.31 -10.37
C SER A 99 7.93 27.27 -9.43
N PRO A 100 7.46 26.10 -9.94
CA PRO A 100 7.01 24.97 -9.13
C PRO A 100 8.08 24.50 -8.15
N ILE A 101 7.65 24.10 -6.92
CA ILE A 101 8.51 23.60 -5.84
C ILE A 101 7.92 22.41 -5.07
N SER A 102 6.91 21.75 -5.64
CA SER A 102 6.26 20.56 -5.06
C SER A 102 5.77 19.63 -6.15
N MET A 103 6.13 18.35 -6.07
CA MET A 103 5.60 17.34 -6.97
C MET A 103 4.16 16.91 -6.61
N HIS A 104 3.72 17.24 -5.40
CA HIS A 104 2.42 16.83 -4.86
C HIS A 104 1.29 17.81 -5.18
N ARG A 105 1.57 18.83 -6.01
CA ARG A 105 0.64 19.91 -6.35
C ARG A 105 0.31 19.95 -7.82
N ILE A 106 -0.87 20.50 -8.10
CA ILE A 106 -1.28 20.97 -9.42
C ILE A 106 -0.72 22.38 -9.65
N TRP A 107 -0.25 22.65 -10.87
CA TRP A 107 0.26 23.96 -11.23
C TRP A 107 -0.53 24.51 -12.43
N GLU A 108 -1.14 25.66 -12.26
CA GLU A 108 -1.96 26.33 -13.28
C GLU A 108 -1.48 27.75 -13.56
N TYR A 109 -1.44 28.09 -14.84
CA TYR A 109 -1.05 29.41 -15.33
C TYR A 109 -2.05 29.93 -16.35
N ASP A 110 -2.55 31.14 -16.19
CA ASP A 110 -3.37 31.82 -17.21
C ASP A 110 -2.47 32.23 -18.38
N VAL A 111 -2.75 31.67 -19.55
CA VAL A 111 -1.86 31.81 -20.71
C VAL A 111 -2.54 32.36 -21.96
N LYS A 112 -3.83 32.73 -21.86
CA LYS A 112 -4.60 33.18 -23.05
C LYS A 112 -3.92 34.30 -23.83
N GLU A 113 -3.38 35.31 -23.13
CA GLU A 113 -2.75 36.49 -23.75
C GLU A 113 -1.33 36.18 -24.30
N ILE A 114 -0.74 35.04 -23.96
CA ILE A 114 0.61 34.61 -24.34
C ILE A 114 0.57 33.63 -25.50
N LEU A 115 -0.51 32.84 -25.61
CA LEU A 115 -0.68 31.80 -26.62
C LEU A 115 -0.86 32.42 -28.02
N GLN A 116 -0.31 31.73 -28.99
CA GLN A 116 -0.50 31.98 -30.42
C GLN A 116 -1.28 30.80 -31.02
N ASP A 117 -1.91 31.01 -32.17
CA ASP A 117 -2.62 29.93 -32.88
C ASP A 117 -1.67 28.81 -33.28
N LYS A 118 -0.42 29.15 -33.65
CA LYS A 118 0.62 28.20 -34.07
C LYS A 118 1.98 28.55 -33.52
N ASP A 119 2.88 27.54 -33.59
CA ASP A 119 4.29 27.67 -33.26
C ASP A 119 4.54 28.14 -31.81
N ASN A 120 3.74 27.66 -30.87
CA ASN A 120 3.98 27.89 -29.44
C ASN A 120 5.15 27.04 -28.94
N GLU A 121 6.03 27.61 -28.12
CA GLU A 121 7.10 26.94 -27.43
C GLU A 121 6.77 26.87 -25.91
N LEU A 122 6.56 25.66 -25.40
CA LEU A 122 6.51 25.41 -23.96
C LEU A 122 7.85 24.87 -23.50
N LYS A 123 8.48 25.56 -22.53
CA LYS A 123 9.76 25.16 -21.97
C LYS A 123 9.67 25.02 -20.45
N VAL A 124 10.21 23.92 -19.94
CA VAL A 124 10.33 23.64 -18.50
C VAL A 124 11.80 23.35 -18.18
N ILE A 125 12.38 24.13 -17.28
CA ILE A 125 13.71 23.89 -16.76
C ILE A 125 13.56 23.19 -15.41
N LEU A 126 14.03 21.96 -15.34
CA LEU A 126 14.06 21.16 -14.12
C LEU A 126 15.40 21.36 -13.43
N HIS A 127 15.37 21.87 -12.21
CA HIS A 127 16.56 22.11 -11.41
C HIS A 127 16.96 20.87 -10.60
N SER A 128 18.25 20.67 -10.40
CA SER A 128 18.80 19.57 -9.62
C SER A 128 18.21 19.50 -8.20
N PRO A 129 17.47 18.41 -7.86
CA PRO A 129 16.98 18.23 -6.50
C PRO A 129 18.10 18.10 -5.48
N ASN A 130 19.23 17.50 -5.87
CA ASN A 130 20.42 17.35 -5.02
C ASN A 130 21.04 18.70 -4.63
N LYS A 131 21.20 19.60 -5.60
CA LYS A 131 21.69 20.96 -5.32
C LYS A 131 20.72 21.71 -4.42
N TRP A 132 19.42 21.60 -4.69
CA TRP A 132 18.37 22.26 -3.92
C TRP A 132 18.40 21.88 -2.45
N ILE A 133 18.35 20.57 -2.13
CA ILE A 133 18.30 20.12 -0.74
C ILE A 133 19.57 20.47 0.02
N ARG A 134 20.74 20.38 -0.61
CA ARG A 134 22.01 20.78 0.01
C ARG A 134 22.05 22.27 0.35
N GLU A 135 21.56 23.14 -0.53
CA GLU A 135 21.51 24.59 -0.27
C GLU A 135 20.47 24.93 0.81
N ALA A 136 19.33 24.23 0.84
CA ALA A 136 18.33 24.38 1.89
C ALA A 136 18.86 23.92 3.25
N PHE A 137 19.53 22.77 3.32
CA PHE A 137 20.16 22.23 4.52
C PHE A 137 21.25 23.15 5.10
N LYS A 138 22.05 23.79 4.24
CA LYS A 138 23.02 24.80 4.70
C LYS A 138 22.38 26.02 5.36
N LYS A 139 21.17 26.40 4.90
CA LYS A 139 20.42 27.54 5.46
C LYS A 139 19.73 27.16 6.76
N CYS A 140 19.14 25.99 6.81
CA CYS A 140 18.48 25.45 7.99
C CYS A 140 18.76 23.94 8.11
N ARG A 141 19.54 23.58 9.10
CA ARG A 141 19.83 22.18 9.40
C ARG A 141 18.63 21.54 10.08
N THR A 142 17.98 20.61 9.39
CA THR A 142 16.95 19.70 9.89
C THR A 142 17.42 18.27 9.72
N LEU A 143 17.05 17.38 10.61
CA LEU A 143 17.49 15.98 10.60
C LEU A 143 16.34 15.03 10.38
N GLY A 144 16.64 13.84 9.90
CA GLY A 144 15.70 12.77 9.64
C GLY A 144 16.41 11.45 9.40
N ASN A 145 15.75 10.51 8.75
CA ASN A 145 16.32 9.22 8.40
C ASN A 145 17.68 9.39 7.68
N ASP A 146 18.69 8.71 8.17
CA ASP A 146 20.08 8.77 7.68
C ASP A 146 20.37 7.83 6.50
N ASP A 147 19.42 6.97 6.11
CA ASP A 147 19.49 6.21 4.86
C ASP A 147 19.22 7.09 3.62
N THR A 148 18.83 8.35 3.81
CA THR A 148 18.50 9.33 2.77
C THR A 148 19.59 10.39 2.63
N PHE A 149 19.52 11.22 1.56
CA PHE A 149 20.38 12.40 1.45
C PHE A 149 20.00 13.47 2.47
N GLU A 150 21.00 14.09 3.10
CA GLU A 150 20.78 15.20 4.04
C GLU A 150 19.97 16.34 3.40
N GLY A 151 18.94 16.79 4.11
CA GLY A 151 18.10 17.90 3.68
C GLY A 151 16.91 17.50 2.79
N PHE A 152 16.65 16.21 2.56
CA PHE A 152 15.54 15.73 1.73
C PHE A 152 14.19 16.31 2.16
N MET A 153 13.95 16.55 3.44
CA MET A 153 12.73 17.09 4.01
C MET A 153 12.46 18.56 3.62
N HIS A 154 13.44 19.28 3.12
CA HIS A 154 13.24 20.66 2.64
C HIS A 154 12.52 20.74 1.29
N LEU A 155 12.38 19.63 0.58
CA LEU A 155 11.74 19.58 -0.72
C LEU A 155 10.48 18.71 -0.66
N ARG A 156 9.37 19.23 -1.19
CA ARG A 156 8.13 18.47 -1.31
C ARG A 156 8.20 17.52 -2.51
N LYS A 157 9.08 16.53 -2.38
CA LYS A 157 9.36 15.43 -3.30
C LYS A 157 9.18 14.12 -2.55
N ALA A 158 8.78 13.06 -3.25
CA ALA A 158 8.74 11.72 -2.70
C ALA A 158 10.10 11.37 -2.08
N HIS A 159 10.12 11.16 -0.76
CA HIS A 159 11.36 11.05 0.02
C HIS A 159 12.20 9.84 -0.36
N TYR A 160 11.53 8.71 -0.69
CA TYR A 160 12.21 7.47 -1.10
C TYR A 160 13.15 7.65 -2.30
N GLY A 161 12.93 8.63 -3.17
CA GLY A 161 13.81 8.94 -4.30
C GLY A 161 15.21 9.41 -3.86
N PHE A 162 15.35 9.93 -2.64
CA PHE A 162 16.63 10.28 -2.05
C PHE A 162 17.28 9.11 -1.29
N GLY A 163 16.76 7.90 -1.42
CA GLY A 163 17.17 6.70 -0.70
C GLY A 163 16.26 6.38 0.48
N TRP A 164 16.27 5.12 0.86
CA TRP A 164 15.63 4.60 2.07
C TRP A 164 16.31 3.29 2.46
N ASP A 165 16.01 2.71 3.65
CA ASP A 165 16.57 1.41 4.06
C ASP A 165 16.12 0.20 3.20
N TRP A 166 15.33 0.48 2.15
CA TRP A 166 14.93 -0.43 1.05
C TRP A 166 15.01 0.25 -0.32
N GLY A 167 15.24 1.57 -0.39
CA GLY A 167 15.16 2.39 -1.59
C GLY A 167 16.52 2.76 -2.18
N ALA A 168 16.63 2.79 -3.50
CA ALA A 168 17.81 3.30 -4.18
C ALA A 168 17.90 4.83 -4.07
N HIS A 169 19.13 5.37 -4.12
CA HIS A 169 19.37 6.81 -4.22
C HIS A 169 19.23 7.26 -5.67
N LEU A 170 18.00 7.47 -6.13
CA LEU A 170 17.67 7.86 -7.49
C LEU A 170 16.72 9.08 -7.48
N PRO A 171 17.24 10.27 -7.15
CA PRO A 171 16.45 11.50 -7.05
C PRO A 171 16.11 12.06 -8.43
N ASP A 172 15.32 11.31 -9.21
CA ASP A 172 14.88 11.68 -10.56
C ASP A 172 14.17 13.05 -10.59
N ALA A 173 13.94 13.60 -11.76
CA ALA A 173 13.16 14.81 -11.99
C ALA A 173 12.32 14.64 -13.26
N GLY A 174 11.18 15.34 -13.38
CA GLY A 174 10.40 15.19 -14.60
C GLY A 174 9.04 15.87 -14.57
N ILE A 175 8.42 15.90 -15.74
CA ILE A 175 7.00 16.19 -15.89
C ILE A 175 6.27 14.85 -15.83
N PHE A 176 6.05 14.33 -14.62
CA PHE A 176 5.67 12.94 -14.41
C PHE A 176 4.16 12.68 -14.49
N ARG A 177 3.36 13.75 -14.63
CA ARG A 177 1.91 13.70 -14.80
C ARG A 177 1.48 14.51 -16.03
N PRO A 178 0.22 14.38 -16.48
CA PRO A 178 -0.27 15.05 -17.67
C PRO A 178 -0.09 16.56 -17.68
N VAL A 179 0.11 17.09 -18.88
CA VAL A 179 0.11 18.53 -19.18
C VAL A 179 -0.98 18.82 -20.19
N SER A 180 -1.75 19.89 -19.98
CA SER A 180 -2.85 20.26 -20.87
C SER A 180 -3.10 21.76 -20.94
N LEU A 181 -3.78 22.20 -22.02
CA LEU A 181 -4.47 23.48 -22.09
C LEU A 181 -5.95 23.26 -21.78
N LEU A 182 -6.48 24.04 -20.85
CA LEU A 182 -7.88 24.05 -20.47
C LEU A 182 -8.56 25.33 -20.95
N GLY A 183 -9.45 25.21 -21.93
CA GLY A 183 -10.28 26.32 -22.41
C GLY A 183 -11.56 26.44 -21.58
N ILE A 184 -11.71 27.52 -20.85
CA ILE A 184 -12.78 27.77 -19.87
C ILE A 184 -13.65 28.92 -20.35
N ASN A 185 -14.96 28.68 -20.47
CA ASN A 185 -15.95 29.73 -20.78
C ASN A 185 -16.81 30.03 -19.55
N THR A 186 -16.82 31.26 -19.13
CA THR A 186 -17.63 31.77 -18.02
C THR A 186 -17.26 31.17 -16.65
N ALA A 187 -17.30 29.86 -16.53
CA ALA A 187 -16.93 29.13 -15.30
C ALA A 187 -16.58 27.66 -15.58
N ARG A 188 -15.86 27.03 -14.64
CA ARG A 188 -15.69 25.59 -14.55
C ARG A 188 -16.15 25.09 -13.17
N ILE A 189 -16.41 23.80 -13.04
CA ILE A 189 -16.60 23.16 -11.74
C ILE A 189 -15.23 23.07 -11.05
N ASP A 190 -15.09 23.70 -9.90
CA ASP A 190 -13.89 23.57 -9.06
C ASP A 190 -13.98 22.31 -8.21
N ASN A 191 -15.17 22.07 -7.63
CA ASN A 191 -15.32 21.05 -6.61
C ASN A 191 -16.77 20.57 -6.49
N VAL A 192 -16.93 19.26 -6.25
CA VAL A 192 -18.20 18.65 -5.82
C VAL A 192 -17.94 17.83 -4.57
N LEU A 193 -18.51 18.25 -3.45
CA LEU A 193 -18.53 17.45 -2.23
C LEU A 193 -19.88 16.74 -2.14
N ILE A 194 -19.84 15.42 -1.92
CA ILE A 194 -21.03 14.56 -1.76
C ILE A 194 -21.01 13.97 -0.36
N LEU A 195 -21.94 14.42 0.50
CA LEU A 195 -22.14 13.85 1.82
C LEU A 195 -23.19 12.77 1.77
N GLN A 196 -23.04 11.73 2.58
CA GLN A 196 -23.93 10.57 2.63
C GLN A 196 -24.59 10.45 4.01
N ASP A 197 -25.93 10.39 4.04
CA ASP A 197 -26.70 10.08 5.23
C ASP A 197 -27.43 8.74 5.04
N HIS A 198 -27.11 7.76 5.89
CA HIS A 198 -27.58 6.37 5.80
C HIS A 198 -28.70 6.09 6.81
N GLU A 199 -29.93 5.91 6.31
CA GLU A 199 -31.09 5.49 7.12
C GLU A 199 -31.09 3.95 7.28
N ARG A 200 -30.71 3.47 8.47
CA ARG A 200 -30.70 2.02 8.80
C ARG A 200 -32.02 1.59 9.41
N THR A 201 -32.43 0.33 9.14
CA THR A 201 -33.66 -0.23 9.72
C THR A 201 -33.53 -0.71 11.16
N GLY A 202 -32.30 -0.96 11.63
CA GLY A 202 -32.02 -1.65 12.88
C GLY A 202 -32.10 -3.19 12.79
N GLU A 203 -32.39 -3.71 11.62
CA GLU A 203 -32.42 -5.15 11.31
C GLU A 203 -31.12 -5.57 10.61
N THR A 204 -30.86 -6.87 10.57
CA THR A 204 -29.78 -7.48 9.77
C THR A 204 -30.34 -8.33 8.64
N GLU A 205 -29.55 -8.54 7.60
CA GLU A 205 -29.92 -9.49 6.55
C GLU A 205 -30.09 -10.92 7.11
N PRO A 206 -31.08 -11.69 6.69
CA PRO A 206 -31.34 -13.02 7.23
C PRO A 206 -30.13 -13.95 7.21
N GLY A 207 -29.77 -14.51 8.37
CA GLY A 207 -28.65 -15.43 8.52
C GLY A 207 -27.27 -14.77 8.53
N THR A 208 -27.22 -13.45 8.65
CA THR A 208 -25.97 -12.68 8.70
C THR A 208 -26.00 -11.64 9.83
N VAL A 209 -24.84 -11.04 10.12
CA VAL A 209 -24.71 -9.86 10.99
C VAL A 209 -24.69 -8.54 10.20
N ARG A 210 -24.95 -8.56 8.90
CA ARG A 210 -24.91 -7.40 8.01
C ARG A 210 -26.11 -6.48 8.25
N PRO A 211 -25.90 -5.20 8.64
CA PRO A 211 -26.99 -4.25 8.85
C PRO A 211 -27.74 -3.91 7.54
N VAL A 212 -29.05 -3.75 7.62
CA VAL A 212 -29.90 -3.35 6.48
C VAL A 212 -30.01 -1.83 6.44
N THR A 213 -29.61 -1.22 5.31
CA THR A 213 -29.79 0.21 5.01
C THR A 213 -31.00 0.38 4.12
N LYS A 214 -31.99 1.15 4.59
CA LYS A 214 -33.24 1.42 3.88
C LYS A 214 -33.07 2.43 2.76
N SER A 215 -32.27 3.48 3.01
CA SER A 215 -32.03 4.53 2.03
C SER A 215 -30.73 5.26 2.33
N VAL A 216 -30.16 5.91 1.30
CA VAL A 216 -29.06 6.85 1.41
C VAL A 216 -29.48 8.18 0.81
N THR A 217 -29.30 9.25 1.57
CA THR A 217 -29.49 10.62 1.07
C THR A 217 -28.12 11.20 0.73
N LEU A 218 -27.92 11.56 -0.52
CA LEU A 218 -26.74 12.27 -1.00
C LEU A 218 -27.01 13.77 -0.93
N THR A 219 -26.15 14.51 -0.20
CA THR A 219 -26.20 15.96 -0.15
C THR A 219 -25.03 16.51 -0.98
N PHE A 220 -25.35 17.34 -1.99
CA PHE A 220 -24.39 17.92 -2.91
C PHE A 220 -24.02 19.33 -2.47
N LYS A 221 -22.70 19.61 -2.41
CA LYS A 221 -22.16 20.96 -2.37
C LYS A 221 -21.34 21.15 -3.63
N VAL A 222 -21.76 22.06 -4.50
CA VAL A 222 -21.17 22.30 -5.82
C VAL A 222 -20.54 23.69 -5.82
N GLU A 223 -19.25 23.74 -6.10
CA GLU A 223 -18.48 24.99 -6.20
C GLU A 223 -17.95 25.15 -7.62
N GLN A 224 -18.07 26.39 -8.13
CA GLN A 224 -17.53 26.77 -9.43
C GLN A 224 -16.43 27.83 -9.28
N GLU A 225 -15.49 27.81 -10.19
CA GLU A 225 -14.54 28.85 -10.42
C GLU A 225 -15.03 29.67 -11.62
N THR A 226 -15.39 30.94 -11.39
CA THR A 226 -15.78 31.83 -12.47
C THR A 226 -14.57 32.51 -13.08
N VAL A 227 -14.59 32.71 -14.41
CA VAL A 227 -13.63 33.59 -15.05
C VAL A 227 -13.79 35.00 -14.42
N GLY A 228 -12.71 35.53 -13.87
CA GLY A 228 -12.68 36.81 -13.17
C GLY A 228 -12.78 38.02 -14.14
N ASP A 229 -12.87 39.19 -13.57
CA ASP A 229 -12.60 40.45 -14.30
C ASP A 229 -11.08 40.75 -14.24
N GLU A 230 -10.61 41.67 -15.10
CA GLU A 230 -9.18 42.01 -15.21
C GLU A 230 -8.54 42.48 -13.89
N GLU A 231 -9.33 42.89 -12.89
CA GLU A 231 -8.85 43.37 -11.60
C GLU A 231 -8.77 42.27 -10.52
N HIS A 232 -9.58 41.21 -10.60
CA HIS A 232 -9.81 40.30 -9.44
C HIS A 232 -9.45 38.85 -9.68
N GLY A 233 -9.10 38.45 -10.91
CA GLY A 233 -8.81 37.04 -11.26
C GLY A 233 -9.99 36.07 -11.06
N PRO A 234 -9.77 34.74 -11.14
CA PRO A 234 -10.82 33.75 -10.97
C PRO A 234 -11.40 33.77 -9.54
N VAL A 235 -12.69 33.57 -9.40
CA VAL A 235 -13.38 33.63 -8.10
C VAL A 235 -14.19 32.35 -7.87
N LEU A 236 -13.95 31.69 -6.73
CA LEU A 236 -14.74 30.53 -6.28
C LEU A 236 -16.14 30.99 -5.81
N LYS A 237 -17.18 30.29 -6.22
CA LYS A 237 -18.57 30.50 -5.84
C LYS A 237 -19.28 29.21 -5.55
N ASP A 238 -19.97 29.14 -4.40
CA ASP A 238 -20.92 28.10 -4.09
C ASP A 238 -22.19 28.31 -4.94
N VAL A 239 -22.55 27.32 -5.75
CA VAL A 239 -23.72 27.28 -6.60
C VAL A 239 -24.70 26.18 -6.20
N THR A 240 -24.55 25.60 -5.03
CA THR A 240 -25.46 24.61 -4.47
C THR A 240 -26.89 25.12 -4.43
N GLY A 241 -27.82 24.36 -5.03
CA GLY A 241 -29.21 24.79 -5.15
C GLY A 241 -29.50 25.82 -6.24
N GLY A 242 -28.50 26.18 -7.06
CA GLY A 242 -28.58 27.20 -8.10
C GLY A 242 -28.17 28.57 -7.60
N PHE A 243 -27.65 29.38 -8.51
CA PHE A 243 -27.12 30.71 -8.17
C PHE A 243 -27.35 31.74 -9.29
N VAL A 244 -27.93 32.89 -8.96
CA VAL A 244 -28.02 34.02 -9.88
C VAL A 244 -26.97 35.08 -9.52
N CYS A 245 -26.05 35.33 -10.43
CA CYS A 245 -25.02 36.35 -10.24
C CYS A 245 -25.66 37.76 -10.26
N LYS A 246 -25.69 38.44 -9.14
CA LYS A 246 -26.27 39.79 -9.02
C LYS A 246 -25.52 40.83 -9.85
N LYS A 247 -24.22 40.65 -10.14
CA LYS A 247 -23.39 41.59 -10.90
C LYS A 247 -23.63 41.49 -12.40
N CYS A 248 -23.73 40.28 -12.96
CA CYS A 248 -23.89 40.05 -14.41
C CYS A 248 -25.27 39.52 -14.82
N GLY A 249 -26.15 39.23 -13.86
CA GLY A 249 -27.51 38.72 -14.11
C GLY A 249 -27.58 37.30 -14.64
N LYS A 250 -26.45 36.57 -14.72
CA LYS A 250 -26.39 35.19 -15.23
C LYS A 250 -26.94 34.20 -14.21
N ASP A 251 -27.70 33.24 -14.70
CA ASP A 251 -28.28 32.16 -13.89
C ASP A 251 -27.42 30.88 -14.02
N PHE A 252 -26.81 30.45 -12.90
CA PHE A 252 -26.04 29.22 -12.81
C PHE A 252 -26.90 28.11 -12.19
N SER A 253 -26.96 27.00 -12.88
CA SER A 253 -27.67 25.80 -12.44
C SER A 253 -26.85 24.56 -12.76
N TYR A 254 -27.22 23.42 -12.15
CA TYR A 254 -26.62 22.15 -12.48
C TYR A 254 -27.66 21.02 -12.49
N THR A 255 -27.32 19.93 -13.17
CA THR A 255 -28.02 18.65 -13.12
C THR A 255 -27.13 17.61 -12.48
N VAL A 256 -27.75 16.62 -11.83
CA VAL A 256 -27.08 15.45 -11.30
C VAL A 256 -27.62 14.21 -12.00
N GLU A 257 -26.75 13.45 -12.65
CA GLU A 257 -27.07 12.13 -13.23
C GLU A 257 -26.39 11.06 -12.40
N ILE A 258 -27.13 10.05 -11.96
CA ILE A 258 -26.63 8.93 -11.19
C ILE A 258 -26.90 7.65 -11.96
N THR A 259 -25.83 6.92 -12.30
CA THR A 259 -25.91 5.56 -12.85
C THR A 259 -25.63 4.56 -11.75
N ALA A 260 -26.60 3.73 -11.44
CA ALA A 260 -26.48 2.68 -10.41
C ALA A 260 -25.66 1.47 -10.92
N PRO A 261 -25.21 0.57 -10.02
CA PRO A 261 -24.41 -0.62 -10.40
C PRO A 261 -25.10 -1.57 -11.41
N ASP A 262 -26.42 -1.54 -11.50
CA ASP A 262 -27.17 -2.33 -12.48
C ASP A 262 -27.36 -1.61 -13.84
N GLY A 263 -26.75 -0.43 -14.00
CA GLY A 263 -26.82 0.39 -15.21
C GLY A 263 -28.07 1.27 -15.31
N SER A 264 -28.96 1.27 -14.31
CA SER A 264 -30.11 2.17 -14.29
C SER A 264 -29.65 3.62 -14.06
N VAL A 265 -30.22 4.56 -14.84
CA VAL A 265 -29.84 5.98 -14.83
C VAL A 265 -30.99 6.82 -14.27
N SER A 266 -30.68 7.69 -13.34
CA SER A 266 -31.60 8.70 -12.78
C SER A 266 -31.03 10.08 -12.99
N VAL A 267 -31.86 11.02 -13.50
CA VAL A 267 -31.44 12.41 -13.74
C VAL A 267 -32.27 13.33 -12.84
N TYR A 268 -31.57 14.20 -12.15
CA TYR A 268 -32.14 15.20 -11.25
C TYR A 268 -31.80 16.58 -11.78
N GLU A 269 -32.83 17.33 -12.13
CA GLU A 269 -32.73 18.69 -12.68
C GLU A 269 -32.89 19.76 -11.59
N ASN A 270 -32.69 21.01 -11.97
CA ASN A 270 -32.92 22.20 -11.13
C ASN A 270 -32.04 22.26 -9.88
N SER A 271 -30.75 21.99 -10.06
CA SER A 271 -29.72 22.11 -9.02
C SER A 271 -30.09 21.40 -7.71
N PRO A 272 -30.27 20.08 -7.72
CA PRO A 272 -30.70 19.35 -6.54
C PRO A 272 -29.66 19.46 -5.42
N VAL A 273 -30.07 19.92 -4.24
CA VAL A 273 -29.23 19.94 -3.04
C VAL A 273 -29.14 18.55 -2.43
N GLN A 274 -30.21 17.78 -2.50
CA GLN A 274 -30.29 16.43 -1.97
C GLN A 274 -30.94 15.45 -2.96
N VAL A 275 -30.43 14.24 -2.97
CA VAL A 275 -30.98 13.12 -3.75
C VAL A 275 -31.10 11.90 -2.84
N LYS A 276 -32.27 11.28 -2.79
CA LYS A 276 -32.51 10.08 -1.98
C LYS A 276 -32.50 8.84 -2.84
N ILE A 277 -31.65 7.85 -2.50
CA ILE A 277 -31.57 6.53 -3.11
C ILE A 277 -32.24 5.53 -2.17
N GLY A 278 -33.34 4.91 -2.61
CA GLY A 278 -34.01 3.84 -1.88
C GLY A 278 -33.37 2.49 -2.18
N GLU A 279 -33.38 1.58 -1.21
CA GLU A 279 -32.84 0.21 -1.35
C GLU A 279 -31.40 0.24 -1.97
N PRO A 280 -30.46 0.98 -1.38
CA PRO A 280 -29.14 1.20 -1.96
C PRO A 280 -28.32 -0.09 -2.01
N LYS A 281 -27.55 -0.29 -3.08
CA LYS A 281 -26.48 -1.29 -3.13
C LYS A 281 -25.23 -0.70 -2.50
N LEU A 282 -24.89 -1.17 -1.30
CA LEU A 282 -23.74 -0.64 -0.54
C LEU A 282 -22.42 -1.18 -1.09
N TRP A 283 -21.37 -0.37 -0.95
CA TRP A 283 -19.99 -0.81 -1.12
C TRP A 283 -19.48 -1.46 0.16
N TRP A 284 -18.73 -2.55 0.02
CA TRP A 284 -18.10 -3.28 1.12
C TRP A 284 -16.65 -3.60 0.83
N PRO A 285 -15.78 -3.72 1.85
CA PRO A 285 -14.43 -4.25 1.68
C PRO A 285 -14.44 -5.69 1.18
N ASN A 286 -13.35 -6.11 0.55
CA ASN A 286 -13.13 -7.49 0.13
C ASN A 286 -13.38 -8.48 1.28
N GLY A 287 -14.13 -9.54 1.03
CA GLY A 287 -14.53 -10.55 2.02
C GLY A 287 -15.79 -10.21 2.82
N TYR A 288 -16.27 -8.96 2.79
CA TYR A 288 -17.44 -8.52 3.56
C TYR A 288 -18.71 -8.27 2.70
N GLY A 289 -18.56 -8.14 1.41
CA GLY A 289 -19.67 -7.96 0.46
C GLY A 289 -19.19 -7.49 -0.90
N GLU A 290 -20.14 -6.99 -1.70
CA GLU A 290 -19.91 -6.54 -3.06
C GLU A 290 -19.33 -5.11 -3.10
N GLN A 291 -18.52 -4.82 -4.11
CA GLN A 291 -17.94 -3.51 -4.38
C GLN A 291 -18.83 -2.71 -5.33
N ASN A 292 -20.03 -2.37 -4.89
CA ASN A 292 -21.00 -1.62 -5.68
C ASN A 292 -20.58 -0.15 -5.83
N LEU A 293 -20.40 0.31 -7.08
CA LEU A 293 -20.01 1.67 -7.41
C LEU A 293 -21.09 2.36 -8.24
N TYR A 294 -21.44 3.59 -7.87
CA TYR A 294 -22.34 4.46 -8.58
C TYR A 294 -21.53 5.49 -9.36
N GLN A 295 -21.87 5.73 -10.62
CA GLN A 295 -21.31 6.85 -11.37
C GLN A 295 -22.17 8.09 -11.15
N VAL A 296 -21.55 9.16 -10.66
CA VAL A 296 -22.20 10.45 -10.46
C VAL A 296 -21.62 11.46 -11.43
N LYS A 297 -22.50 12.09 -12.21
CA LYS A 297 -22.15 13.15 -13.15
C LYS A 297 -22.88 14.42 -12.77
N VAL A 298 -22.15 15.50 -12.52
CA VAL A 298 -22.69 16.85 -12.30
C VAL A 298 -22.36 17.69 -13.52
N THR A 299 -23.38 18.23 -14.17
CA THR A 299 -23.22 19.11 -15.35
C THR A 299 -23.62 20.53 -14.99
N LEU A 300 -22.68 21.47 -15.14
CA LEU A 300 -22.87 22.90 -14.86
C LEU A 300 -23.40 23.63 -16.06
N PHE A 301 -24.39 24.51 -15.85
CA PHE A 301 -25.02 25.36 -16.87
C PHE A 301 -24.95 26.82 -16.45
N CYS A 302 -24.89 27.71 -17.46
CA CYS A 302 -25.11 29.13 -17.32
C CYS A 302 -26.13 29.61 -18.36
N ASP A 303 -27.23 30.19 -17.93
CA ASP A 303 -28.39 30.60 -18.79
C ASP A 303 -28.84 29.47 -19.72
N GLY A 304 -28.85 28.22 -19.19
CA GLY A 304 -29.23 26.98 -19.90
C GLY A 304 -28.19 26.42 -20.87
N LYS A 305 -27.02 27.06 -21.02
CA LYS A 305 -25.89 26.54 -21.82
C LYS A 305 -24.95 25.74 -20.94
N LYS A 306 -24.62 24.50 -21.35
CA LYS A 306 -23.62 23.66 -20.68
C LYS A 306 -22.24 24.37 -20.71
N LEU A 307 -21.61 24.40 -19.52
CA LEU A 307 -20.26 24.95 -19.34
C LEU A 307 -19.24 23.86 -19.10
N ASP A 308 -19.50 22.99 -18.11
CA ASP A 308 -18.55 22.00 -17.63
C ASP A 308 -19.25 20.77 -17.08
N GLU A 309 -18.45 19.73 -16.80
CA GLU A 309 -18.94 18.44 -16.32
C GLU A 309 -17.92 17.83 -15.36
N TRP A 310 -18.40 17.39 -14.19
CA TRP A 310 -17.66 16.61 -13.22
C TRP A 310 -18.23 15.20 -13.19
N CYS A 311 -17.37 14.18 -13.29
CA CYS A 311 -17.79 12.78 -13.32
C CYS A 311 -16.86 11.92 -12.47
N LYS A 312 -17.39 11.29 -11.43
CA LYS A 312 -16.65 10.39 -10.53
C LYS A 312 -17.50 9.19 -10.16
N ARG A 313 -16.83 8.08 -9.82
CA ARG A 313 -17.47 6.91 -9.21
C ARG A 313 -17.46 7.08 -7.69
N ILE A 314 -18.54 6.69 -7.02
CA ILE A 314 -18.63 6.69 -5.56
C ILE A 314 -19.20 5.36 -5.07
N GLY A 315 -18.78 4.92 -3.89
CA GLY A 315 -19.45 3.83 -3.17
C GLY A 315 -20.42 4.40 -2.13
N LEU A 316 -21.62 3.83 -2.04
CA LEU A 316 -22.52 4.19 -0.95
C LEU A 316 -22.10 3.40 0.29
N ARG A 317 -21.49 4.09 1.27
CA ARG A 317 -20.99 3.47 2.49
C ARG A 317 -20.84 4.49 3.61
N THR A 318 -20.86 4.03 4.86
CA THR A 318 -20.23 4.73 5.97
C THR A 318 -18.86 4.14 6.22
N MET A 319 -17.85 4.97 6.49
CA MET A 319 -16.49 4.54 6.80
C MET A 319 -15.91 5.44 7.88
N THR A 320 -15.51 4.86 9.00
CA THR A 320 -14.89 5.58 10.11
C THR A 320 -14.03 4.64 10.93
N MET A 321 -13.41 5.15 12.00
CA MET A 321 -12.75 4.33 13.02
C MET A 321 -13.69 4.22 14.24
N HIS A 322 -13.86 2.99 14.73
CA HIS A 322 -14.51 2.71 15.99
C HIS A 322 -13.48 2.81 17.11
N ILE A 323 -13.65 3.79 17.98
CA ILE A 323 -12.78 4.05 19.14
C ILE A 323 -13.68 4.18 20.37
N GLU A 324 -13.67 3.17 21.21
CA GLU A 324 -14.38 3.14 22.49
C GLU A 324 -13.52 2.48 23.56
N LYS A 325 -13.73 2.89 24.83
CA LYS A 325 -13.08 2.24 25.98
C LYS A 325 -13.67 0.86 26.22
N ASP A 326 -12.79 -0.12 26.41
CA ASP A 326 -13.15 -1.47 26.79
C ASP A 326 -12.30 -1.99 27.96
N GLU A 327 -12.37 -3.28 28.25
CA GLU A 327 -11.62 -3.92 29.35
C GLU A 327 -10.09 -3.95 29.11
N TRP A 328 -9.61 -3.68 27.87
CA TRP A 328 -8.20 -3.74 27.48
C TRP A 328 -7.60 -2.36 27.16
N GLY A 329 -8.38 -1.28 27.19
CA GLY A 329 -7.95 0.08 26.86
C GLY A 329 -8.94 0.81 25.97
N GLU A 330 -8.54 1.14 24.74
CA GLU A 330 -9.43 1.73 23.72
C GLU A 330 -9.37 0.90 22.45
N CYS A 331 -10.53 0.40 21.96
CA CYS A 331 -10.58 -0.30 20.69
C CYS A 331 -10.17 0.64 19.53
N PHE A 332 -9.62 0.06 18.47
CA PHE A 332 -9.24 0.81 17.27
C PHE A 332 -9.49 -0.08 16.05
N ALA A 333 -10.59 0.16 15.35
CA ALA A 333 -11.03 -0.69 14.23
C ALA A 333 -11.67 0.13 13.14
N HIS A 334 -11.40 -0.21 11.87
CA HIS A 334 -12.22 0.30 10.78
C HIS A 334 -13.67 -0.15 10.97
N GLN A 335 -14.61 0.79 10.90
CA GLN A 335 -16.03 0.47 10.92
C GLN A 335 -16.66 0.84 9.57
N VAL A 336 -17.11 -0.17 8.83
CA VAL A 336 -17.74 -0.01 7.52
C VAL A 336 -19.20 -0.40 7.60
N ASN A 337 -20.09 0.51 7.23
CA ASN A 337 -21.54 0.29 7.29
C ASN A 337 -22.04 -0.18 8.66
N GLY A 338 -21.31 0.19 9.74
CA GLY A 338 -21.63 -0.20 11.11
C GLY A 338 -21.10 -1.56 11.54
N VAL A 339 -20.21 -2.16 10.77
CA VAL A 339 -19.53 -3.42 11.07
C VAL A 339 -18.04 -3.17 11.29
N ASP A 340 -17.51 -3.67 12.38
CA ASP A 340 -16.07 -3.59 12.68
C ASP A 340 -15.31 -4.63 11.84
N VAL A 341 -14.41 -4.14 11.01
CA VAL A 341 -13.61 -4.90 10.05
C VAL A 341 -12.22 -5.14 10.62
N PHE A 342 -11.77 -6.38 10.64
CA PHE A 342 -10.36 -6.68 10.90
C PHE A 342 -9.55 -6.32 9.65
N ALA A 343 -8.64 -5.35 9.75
CA ALA A 343 -7.80 -4.96 8.63
C ALA A 343 -6.74 -6.02 8.33
N MET A 344 -6.73 -6.50 7.09
CA MET A 344 -5.84 -7.53 6.57
C MET A 344 -5.14 -6.99 5.33
N GLY A 345 -3.83 -6.80 5.38
CA GLY A 345 -3.11 -6.22 4.25
C GLY A 345 -1.64 -5.95 4.50
N ALA A 346 -1.09 -5.06 3.71
CA ALA A 346 0.30 -4.63 3.82
C ALA A 346 0.47 -3.15 3.46
N ASP A 347 1.62 -2.59 3.84
CA ASP A 347 2.03 -1.25 3.46
C ASP A 347 2.43 -1.21 1.99
N TYR A 348 1.86 -0.25 1.26
CA TYR A 348 2.17 0.03 -0.13
C TYR A 348 3.20 1.15 -0.20
N ILE A 349 4.32 0.89 -0.87
CA ILE A 349 5.33 1.87 -1.23
C ILE A 349 5.24 2.18 -2.74
N PRO A 350 5.90 3.25 -3.25
CA PRO A 350 5.96 3.48 -4.69
C PRO A 350 6.37 2.23 -5.48
N GLU A 351 5.76 2.03 -6.64
CA GLU A 351 5.93 0.80 -7.44
C GLU A 351 7.26 0.74 -8.20
N ASP A 352 7.86 1.91 -8.48
CA ASP A 352 9.13 2.03 -9.22
C ASP A 352 9.85 3.33 -8.83
N ASN A 353 11.18 3.34 -8.86
CA ASN A 353 11.96 4.57 -8.72
C ASN A 353 11.82 5.47 -9.97
N LEU A 354 11.58 4.91 -11.14
CA LEU A 354 11.33 5.64 -12.37
C LEU A 354 9.81 5.75 -12.58
N LEU A 355 9.21 6.85 -12.16
CA LEU A 355 7.76 7.04 -12.12
C LEU A 355 7.06 6.83 -13.48
N GLY A 356 7.75 7.11 -14.60
CA GLY A 356 7.22 6.87 -15.94
C GLY A 356 6.95 5.39 -16.29
N ARG A 357 7.41 4.45 -15.48
CA ARG A 357 7.15 3.00 -15.64
C ARG A 357 5.87 2.54 -14.95
N VAL A 358 5.31 3.36 -14.04
CA VAL A 358 4.08 3.04 -13.30
C VAL A 358 2.86 3.32 -14.18
N THR A 359 2.09 2.28 -14.47
CA THR A 359 0.92 2.36 -15.35
C THR A 359 -0.33 1.78 -14.66
N PRO A 360 -1.55 2.08 -15.15
CA PRO A 360 -2.76 1.45 -14.64
C PRO A 360 -2.70 -0.08 -14.64
N GLU A 361 -2.04 -0.68 -15.63
CA GLU A 361 -1.91 -2.13 -15.79
C GLU A 361 -0.95 -2.73 -14.76
N THR A 362 0.20 -2.07 -14.48
CA THR A 362 1.17 -2.53 -13.47
C THR A 362 0.57 -2.43 -12.08
N THR A 363 -0.05 -1.30 -11.75
CA THR A 363 -0.75 -1.08 -10.48
C THR A 363 -1.87 -2.11 -10.27
N ARG A 364 -2.69 -2.35 -11.31
CA ARG A 364 -3.77 -3.35 -11.22
C ARG A 364 -3.24 -4.74 -10.92
N LYS A 365 -2.21 -5.19 -11.64
CA LYS A 365 -1.58 -6.49 -11.41
C LYS A 365 -1.04 -6.62 -9.98
N LEU A 366 -0.47 -5.55 -9.43
CA LEU A 366 0.02 -5.54 -8.05
C LEU A 366 -1.13 -5.68 -7.06
N LEU A 367 -2.16 -4.84 -7.16
CA LEU A 367 -3.28 -4.84 -6.21
C LEU A 367 -4.16 -6.11 -6.33
N GLU A 368 -4.31 -6.68 -7.53
CA GLU A 368 -4.98 -7.97 -7.71
C GLU A 368 -4.26 -9.12 -6.99
N LYS A 369 -2.93 -9.08 -6.89
CA LYS A 369 -2.16 -10.02 -6.06
C LYS A 369 -2.47 -9.82 -4.56
N GLY A 370 -2.65 -8.59 -4.10
CA GLY A 370 -3.15 -8.32 -2.76
C GLY A 370 -4.52 -8.96 -2.53
N LYS A 371 -5.48 -8.76 -3.44
CA LYS A 371 -6.79 -9.43 -3.38
C LYS A 371 -6.67 -10.97 -3.41
N PHE A 372 -5.77 -11.52 -4.23
CA PHE A 372 -5.47 -12.96 -4.24
C PHE A 372 -5.04 -13.47 -2.87
N ALA A 373 -4.30 -12.66 -2.10
CA ALA A 373 -3.89 -12.98 -0.74
C ALA A 373 -4.94 -12.60 0.34
N ASN A 374 -6.20 -12.36 -0.05
CA ASN A 374 -7.32 -12.00 0.82
C ASN A 374 -7.19 -10.65 1.51
N PHE A 375 -6.41 -9.72 0.97
CA PHE A 375 -6.35 -8.36 1.52
C PHE A 375 -7.70 -7.67 1.41
N ASN A 376 -8.03 -6.91 2.44
CA ASN A 376 -9.12 -5.94 2.46
C ASN A 376 -8.62 -4.51 2.76
N SER A 377 -7.33 -4.33 2.96
CA SER A 377 -6.72 -3.06 3.30
C SER A 377 -5.33 -2.91 2.67
N VAL A 378 -4.94 -1.67 2.36
CA VAL A 378 -3.57 -1.27 2.02
C VAL A 378 -3.29 0.07 2.68
N ARG A 379 -2.06 0.29 3.16
CA ARG A 379 -1.62 1.59 3.65
C ARG A 379 -0.67 2.22 2.65
N VAL A 380 -1.00 3.42 2.18
CA VAL A 380 -0.11 4.25 1.36
C VAL A 380 0.84 4.99 2.28
N TRP A 381 2.09 4.57 2.30
CA TRP A 381 3.13 5.06 3.20
C TRP A 381 3.57 6.50 2.88
N GLY A 382 3.81 7.30 3.93
CA GLY A 382 4.03 8.75 3.85
C GLY A 382 5.37 9.23 3.28
N GLY A 383 6.33 8.34 3.02
CA GLY A 383 7.59 8.71 2.36
C GLY A 383 7.56 8.59 0.83
N GLY A 384 6.43 8.22 0.25
CA GLY A 384 6.20 8.12 -1.17
C GLY A 384 5.59 9.38 -1.79
N TYR A 385 4.61 9.18 -2.65
CA TYR A 385 3.79 10.22 -3.27
C TYR A 385 2.33 9.79 -3.28
N TYR A 386 1.39 10.75 -3.40
CA TYR A 386 -0.02 10.40 -3.56
C TYR A 386 -0.22 9.67 -4.89
N PRO A 387 -0.66 8.38 -4.87
CA PRO A 387 -0.84 7.61 -6.10
C PRO A 387 -1.75 8.31 -7.11
N SER A 388 -1.68 7.89 -8.36
CA SER A 388 -2.55 8.37 -9.43
C SER A 388 -3.99 7.88 -9.21
N ASP A 389 -4.98 8.54 -9.84
CA ASP A 389 -6.40 8.24 -9.65
C ASP A 389 -6.74 6.77 -9.90
N TRP A 390 -6.08 6.13 -10.87
CA TRP A 390 -6.31 4.70 -11.16
C TRP A 390 -5.98 3.77 -10.00
N PHE A 391 -5.02 4.12 -9.10
CA PHE A 391 -4.76 3.33 -7.90
C PHE A 391 -5.99 3.23 -7.01
N TYR A 392 -6.61 4.37 -6.72
CA TYR A 392 -7.82 4.43 -5.89
C TYR A 392 -9.02 3.79 -6.60
N ASP A 393 -9.17 4.04 -7.91
CA ASP A 393 -10.21 3.39 -8.73
C ASP A 393 -10.12 1.86 -8.66
N ILE A 394 -8.90 1.31 -8.70
CA ILE A 394 -8.65 -0.12 -8.58
C ILE A 394 -8.95 -0.60 -7.15
N CYS A 395 -8.55 0.15 -6.12
CA CYS A 395 -8.89 -0.17 -4.73
C CYS A 395 -10.41 -0.18 -4.51
N ASP A 396 -11.15 0.78 -5.10
CA ASP A 396 -12.61 0.83 -5.07
C ASP A 396 -13.22 -0.46 -5.68
N GLU A 397 -12.71 -0.91 -6.81
CA GLU A 397 -13.17 -2.12 -7.52
C GLU A 397 -12.79 -3.42 -6.80
N LEU A 398 -11.64 -3.45 -6.14
CA LEU A 398 -11.13 -4.64 -5.46
C LEU A 398 -11.61 -4.75 -4.02
N GLY A 399 -12.15 -3.68 -3.44
CA GLY A 399 -12.57 -3.63 -2.03
C GLY A 399 -11.41 -3.50 -1.06
N LEU A 400 -10.36 -2.78 -1.43
CA LEU A 400 -9.22 -2.53 -0.58
C LEU A 400 -9.39 -1.19 0.14
N MET A 401 -9.58 -1.20 1.46
CA MET A 401 -9.60 0.01 2.26
C MET A 401 -8.23 0.67 2.25
N VAL A 402 -8.16 1.95 1.94
CA VAL A 402 -6.92 2.71 1.84
C VAL A 402 -6.71 3.52 3.11
N TRP A 403 -5.68 3.20 3.88
CA TRP A 403 -5.10 4.07 4.88
C TRP A 403 -4.16 5.03 4.16
N GLN A 404 -4.52 6.32 4.07
CA GLN A 404 -3.76 7.30 3.31
C GLN A 404 -2.93 8.19 4.22
N ASP A 405 -1.61 8.01 4.22
CA ASP A 405 -0.71 8.99 4.84
C ASP A 405 -0.60 10.26 3.97
N PHE A 406 -0.52 11.42 4.62
CA PHE A 406 0.06 12.60 4.00
C PHE A 406 1.57 12.40 3.84
N MET A 407 2.16 12.99 2.79
CA MET A 407 3.52 12.67 2.36
C MET A 407 4.59 13.30 3.27
N PHE A 408 4.70 12.76 4.49
CA PHE A 408 5.70 13.08 5.51
C PHE A 408 6.14 11.80 6.21
N ALA A 409 7.46 11.63 6.40
CA ALA A 409 8.01 10.44 7.03
C ALA A 409 9.36 10.69 7.70
N CYS A 410 9.56 10.12 8.89
CA CYS A 410 10.83 9.89 9.57
C CYS A 410 11.82 11.07 9.53
N SER A 411 11.36 12.29 9.83
CA SER A 411 12.19 13.50 9.85
C SER A 411 11.53 14.62 10.65
N VAL A 412 12.23 15.72 10.88
CA VAL A 412 11.65 16.96 11.37
C VAL A 412 11.54 17.96 10.22
N TYR A 413 10.53 18.84 10.28
CA TYR A 413 10.29 19.87 9.27
C TYR A 413 10.28 21.24 9.93
N GLU A 414 10.70 22.27 9.22
CA GLU A 414 10.58 23.66 9.63
C GLU A 414 9.36 24.29 8.94
N LEU A 415 8.41 24.76 9.74
CA LEU A 415 7.18 25.37 9.24
C LEU A 415 7.40 26.86 8.98
N THR A 416 8.08 27.22 7.86
CA THR A 416 8.14 28.59 7.40
C THR A 416 6.81 29.02 6.78
N PRO A 417 6.52 30.34 6.66
CA PRO A 417 5.30 30.79 5.98
C PRO A 417 5.16 30.30 4.54
N GLU A 418 6.27 30.22 3.80
CA GLU A 418 6.31 29.72 2.42
C GLU A 418 6.04 28.22 2.37
N PHE A 419 6.63 27.43 3.30
CA PHE A 419 6.39 26.00 3.41
C PHE A 419 4.94 25.73 3.81
N GLU A 420 4.38 26.48 4.80
CA GLU A 420 2.98 26.37 5.18
C GLU A 420 2.03 26.65 4.01
N ALA A 421 2.25 27.74 3.26
CA ALA A 421 1.42 28.07 2.10
C ALA A 421 1.45 26.96 1.04
N ASN A 422 2.63 26.36 0.81
CA ASN A 422 2.81 25.28 -0.16
C ASN A 422 2.08 23.99 0.26
N ILE A 423 2.27 23.53 1.52
CA ILE A 423 1.63 22.31 2.00
C ILE A 423 0.12 22.43 2.18
N ARG A 424 -0.39 23.62 2.58
CA ARG A 424 -1.85 23.84 2.66
C ARG A 424 -2.51 23.63 1.30
N GLN A 425 -1.92 24.15 0.23
CA GLN A 425 -2.44 23.96 -1.12
C GLN A 425 -2.33 22.49 -1.56
N GLU A 426 -1.21 21.84 -1.25
CA GLU A 426 -1.02 20.40 -1.48
C GLU A 426 -2.15 19.58 -0.84
N PHE A 427 -2.48 19.84 0.43
CA PHE A 427 -3.54 19.12 1.15
C PHE A 427 -4.92 19.38 0.54
N ILE A 428 -5.23 20.63 0.22
CA ILE A 428 -6.50 21.02 -0.41
C ILE A 428 -6.70 20.25 -1.72
N GLU A 429 -5.71 20.24 -2.57
CA GLU A 429 -5.77 19.60 -3.89
C GLU A 429 -5.93 18.07 -3.77
N ASN A 430 -5.13 17.41 -2.93
CA ASN A 430 -5.20 15.97 -2.80
C ASN A 430 -6.43 15.47 -2.04
N VAL A 431 -6.90 16.19 -1.01
CA VAL A 431 -8.16 15.86 -0.34
C VAL A 431 -9.33 15.98 -1.30
N LYS A 432 -9.44 17.07 -2.07
CA LYS A 432 -10.48 17.24 -3.10
C LYS A 432 -10.43 16.12 -4.17
N ARG A 433 -9.22 15.69 -4.55
CA ARG A 433 -9.01 14.67 -5.57
C ARG A 433 -9.42 13.28 -5.08
N ILE A 434 -9.09 12.91 -3.84
CA ILE A 434 -9.17 11.53 -3.33
C ILE A 434 -10.46 11.24 -2.55
N ARG A 435 -11.05 12.20 -1.84
CA ARG A 435 -12.14 12.02 -0.86
C ARG A 435 -13.39 11.28 -1.35
N HIS A 436 -13.65 11.25 -2.66
CA HIS A 436 -14.84 10.60 -3.23
C HIS A 436 -14.69 9.08 -3.40
N HIS A 437 -13.46 8.55 -3.28
CA HIS A 437 -13.20 7.12 -3.44
C HIS A 437 -13.84 6.30 -2.32
N ALA A 438 -14.53 5.22 -2.71
CA ALA A 438 -15.18 4.31 -1.78
C ALA A 438 -14.17 3.62 -0.85
N SER A 439 -12.98 3.37 -1.35
CA SER A 439 -11.87 2.71 -0.65
C SER A 439 -11.21 3.57 0.41
N LEU A 440 -11.33 4.91 0.39
CA LEU A 440 -10.68 5.76 1.38
C LEU A 440 -11.17 5.42 2.79
N GLY A 441 -10.26 4.84 3.60
CA GLY A 441 -10.50 4.38 4.96
C GLY A 441 -10.31 5.48 6.00
N LEU A 442 -9.17 6.17 5.92
CA LEU A 442 -8.83 7.30 6.76
C LEU A 442 -7.71 8.13 6.15
N TRP A 443 -7.56 9.36 6.68
CA TRP A 443 -6.42 10.23 6.46
C TRP A 443 -5.47 10.16 7.65
N CYS A 444 -4.16 9.97 7.41
CA CYS A 444 -3.14 9.92 8.44
C CYS A 444 -2.09 11.02 8.23
N GLY A 445 -1.73 11.73 9.28
CA GLY A 445 -0.87 12.92 9.18
C GLY A 445 0.56 12.64 8.70
N ASN A 446 1.18 11.55 9.19
CA ASN A 446 2.57 11.24 8.87
C ASN A 446 2.97 9.81 9.26
N ASN A 447 4.13 9.37 8.78
CA ASN A 447 4.79 8.14 9.20
C ASN A 447 5.85 8.42 10.28
N GLU A 448 5.67 7.84 11.49
CA GLU A 448 6.61 7.70 12.61
C GLU A 448 7.09 8.98 13.28
N MET A 449 6.66 10.15 12.85
CA MET A 449 7.21 11.39 13.37
C MET A 449 6.74 11.67 14.81
N GLU A 450 5.50 11.28 15.18
CA GLU A 450 5.00 11.50 16.55
C GLU A 450 5.89 10.83 17.58
N MET A 451 6.26 9.58 17.36
CA MET A 451 7.08 8.84 18.32
C MET A 451 8.51 9.37 18.40
N PHE A 452 9.12 9.75 17.26
CA PHE A 452 10.49 10.26 17.25
C PHE A 452 10.57 11.69 17.80
N VAL A 453 9.66 12.57 17.39
CA VAL A 453 9.60 13.96 17.89
C VAL A 453 9.21 13.99 19.35
N GLY A 454 8.24 13.19 19.77
CA GLY A 454 7.79 13.07 21.14
C GLY A 454 8.88 12.53 22.08
N ALA A 455 9.66 11.57 21.62
CA ALA A 455 10.84 11.06 22.35
C ALA A 455 12.01 12.05 22.36
N ARG A 456 11.95 13.14 21.59
CA ARG A 456 13.06 14.08 21.37
C ARG A 456 14.36 13.33 21.01
N ASN A 457 14.26 12.44 19.99
CA ASN A 457 15.42 11.73 19.50
C ASN A 457 16.46 12.72 18.90
N GLU A 458 17.57 12.20 18.38
CA GLU A 458 18.65 12.99 17.80
C GLU A 458 18.25 13.93 16.66
N TRP A 459 17.09 13.73 16.02
CA TRP A 459 16.60 14.61 14.97
C TRP A 459 16.07 15.94 15.52
N VAL A 460 15.57 15.94 16.76
CA VAL A 460 15.01 17.15 17.39
C VAL A 460 16.13 18.00 17.98
N THR A 461 16.51 19.03 17.25
CA THR A 461 17.61 19.93 17.63
C THR A 461 17.12 21.27 18.22
N LYS A 462 15.85 21.60 17.99
CA LYS A 462 15.22 22.88 18.41
C LYS A 462 13.80 22.63 18.93
N ASP A 463 13.37 23.40 19.94
CA ASP A 463 11.98 23.34 20.45
C ASP A 463 10.93 23.79 19.40
N THR A 464 11.36 24.59 18.41
CA THR A 464 10.48 24.99 17.29
C THR A 464 10.06 23.81 16.43
N GLU A 465 10.88 22.79 16.29
CA GLU A 465 10.55 21.57 15.51
C GLU A 465 9.40 20.79 16.16
N VAL A 466 9.35 20.74 17.51
CA VAL A 466 8.23 20.16 18.26
C VAL A 466 6.95 20.99 18.09
N ARG A 467 7.06 22.33 18.17
CA ARG A 467 5.94 23.23 17.91
C ARG A 467 5.40 23.04 16.47
N ASP A 468 6.29 23.01 15.49
CA ASP A 468 5.94 22.90 14.07
C ASP A 468 5.25 21.57 13.78
N TYR A 469 5.68 20.46 14.42
CA TYR A 469 4.99 19.19 14.39
C TYR A 469 3.51 19.33 14.82
N LEU A 470 3.27 19.90 15.99
CA LEU A 470 1.89 20.07 16.51
C LEU A 470 1.04 20.95 15.60
N PHE A 471 1.64 22.04 15.05
CA PHE A 471 0.92 22.90 14.12
C PHE A 471 0.55 22.19 12.82
N MET A 472 1.45 21.42 12.24
CA MET A 472 1.22 20.71 10.97
C MET A 472 0.17 19.61 11.12
N TYR A 473 0.38 18.69 12.09
CA TYR A 473 -0.36 17.42 12.16
C TYR A 473 -1.57 17.45 13.09
N GLU A 474 -1.60 18.35 14.08
CA GLU A 474 -2.72 18.42 15.01
C GLU A 474 -3.60 19.67 14.81
N ARG A 475 -3.21 20.56 13.88
CA ARG A 475 -4.01 21.75 13.57
C ARG A 475 -4.25 21.93 12.07
N ILE A 476 -3.20 22.10 11.24
CA ILE A 476 -3.35 22.49 9.83
C ILE A 476 -4.07 21.39 9.04
N ILE A 477 -3.55 20.15 9.11
CA ILE A 477 -4.15 19.04 8.35
C ILE A 477 -5.58 18.75 8.81
N PRO A 478 -5.87 18.54 10.12
CA PRO A 478 -7.24 18.27 10.55
C PRO A 478 -8.23 19.39 10.26
N GLU A 479 -7.82 20.68 10.31
CA GLU A 479 -8.67 21.80 9.89
C GLU A 479 -9.09 21.65 8.41
N ILE A 480 -8.14 21.36 7.51
CA ILE A 480 -8.38 21.18 6.08
C ILE A 480 -9.22 19.94 5.80
N VAL A 481 -8.88 18.80 6.42
CA VAL A 481 -9.65 17.56 6.26
C VAL A 481 -11.09 17.76 6.74
N HIS A 482 -11.28 18.36 7.91
CA HIS A 482 -12.63 18.60 8.46
C HIS A 482 -13.47 19.52 7.58
N GLU A 483 -12.85 20.53 6.94
CA GLU A 483 -13.54 21.43 6.02
C GLU A 483 -13.92 20.73 4.71
N LEU A 484 -12.98 19.97 4.12
CA LEU A 484 -13.11 19.44 2.78
C LEU A 484 -13.67 18.02 2.73
N ASP A 485 -13.51 17.22 3.78
CA ASP A 485 -13.96 15.82 3.89
C ASP A 485 -14.48 15.52 5.30
N PRO A 486 -15.59 16.19 5.74
CA PRO A 486 -16.06 16.17 7.12
C PRO A 486 -16.58 14.81 7.59
N GLN A 487 -16.73 13.84 6.69
CA GLN A 487 -17.17 12.47 7.02
C GLN A 487 -16.00 11.47 7.12
N ALA A 488 -14.80 11.84 6.70
CA ALA A 488 -13.61 11.02 6.83
C ALA A 488 -13.00 11.13 8.22
N PHE A 489 -12.40 10.06 8.68
CA PHE A 489 -11.62 10.04 9.91
C PHE A 489 -10.20 10.54 9.65
N TYR A 490 -9.69 11.38 10.53
CA TYR A 490 -8.31 11.85 10.54
C TYR A 490 -7.54 11.28 11.73
N TRP A 491 -6.35 10.74 11.49
CA TRP A 491 -5.42 10.24 12.49
C TRP A 491 -4.10 11.01 12.44
N PRO A 492 -3.54 11.51 13.59
CA PRO A 492 -2.43 12.48 13.53
C PRO A 492 -1.11 11.91 13.04
N ALA A 493 -0.85 10.63 13.29
CA ALA A 493 0.37 9.92 12.87
C ALA A 493 0.15 8.41 12.86
N SER A 494 1.06 7.67 12.25
CA SER A 494 1.19 6.23 12.41
C SER A 494 2.65 5.92 12.81
N PRO A 495 2.92 5.34 14.02
CA PRO A 495 1.92 5.02 15.04
C PRO A 495 1.49 6.24 15.86
N SER A 496 0.29 6.13 16.45
CA SER A 496 -0.24 7.13 17.37
C SER A 496 -1.20 6.51 18.41
N SER A 497 -1.38 7.20 19.52
CA SER A 497 -2.40 6.89 20.51
C SER A 497 -3.44 8.01 20.65
N GLY A 498 -3.56 8.86 19.61
CA GLY A 498 -4.51 9.97 19.53
C GLY A 498 -3.87 11.36 19.47
N GLY A 499 -2.54 11.44 19.36
CA GLY A 499 -1.81 12.71 19.20
C GLY A 499 -1.25 13.29 20.49
N SER A 500 -0.69 14.49 20.38
CA SER A 500 -0.10 15.27 21.50
C SER A 500 1.04 14.56 22.22
N PHE A 501 1.73 13.65 21.54
CA PHE A 501 2.82 12.83 22.08
C PHE A 501 2.42 11.96 23.29
N ASP A 502 1.11 11.66 23.46
CA ASP A 502 0.63 10.84 24.57
C ASP A 502 0.89 9.36 24.31
N LYS A 503 2.13 8.93 24.57
CA LYS A 503 2.59 7.55 24.39
C LYS A 503 2.29 7.00 22.99
N PRO A 504 2.78 7.63 21.93
CA PRO A 504 2.67 7.03 20.60
C PRO A 504 3.26 5.61 20.67
N ASN A 505 2.60 4.65 20.01
CA ASN A 505 2.95 3.23 20.13
C ASN A 505 2.46 2.55 21.45
N ASP A 506 1.42 3.07 22.09
CA ASP A 506 0.79 2.43 23.27
C ASP A 506 0.10 1.11 22.83
N PRO A 507 0.42 -0.05 23.43
CA PRO A 507 -0.16 -1.33 23.02
C PRO A 507 -1.68 -1.42 23.21
N ASP A 508 -2.25 -0.59 24.08
CA ASP A 508 -3.67 -0.67 24.46
C ASP A 508 -4.55 0.41 23.78
N ARG A 509 -3.99 1.27 22.92
CA ARG A 509 -4.70 2.35 22.21
C ARG A 509 -4.13 2.62 20.84
N GLY A 510 -4.98 3.01 19.87
CA GLY A 510 -4.56 3.43 18.54
C GLY A 510 -3.87 2.33 17.75
N ASP A 511 -2.89 2.73 16.95
CA ASP A 511 -2.10 1.84 16.13
C ASP A 511 -0.64 1.77 16.58
N VAL A 512 0.03 0.66 16.21
CA VAL A 512 1.39 0.35 16.67
C VAL A 512 2.28 -0.03 15.49
N HIS A 513 3.52 0.45 15.49
CA HIS A 513 4.63 -0.07 14.72
C HIS A 513 5.50 -0.94 15.62
N TYR A 514 5.64 -2.23 15.30
CA TYR A 514 6.35 -3.18 16.16
C TYR A 514 7.54 -3.81 15.46
N TRP A 515 8.71 -3.29 15.76
CA TRP A 515 9.97 -3.67 15.10
C TRP A 515 10.93 -4.48 15.98
N SER A 516 10.53 -4.88 17.20
CA SER A 516 11.44 -5.59 18.12
C SER A 516 11.86 -6.96 17.59
N VAL A 517 11.05 -7.64 16.79
CA VAL A 517 11.47 -8.89 16.15
C VAL A 517 12.57 -8.62 15.14
N TRP A 518 12.37 -7.72 14.17
CA TRP A 518 13.38 -7.44 13.16
C TRP A 518 14.55 -6.60 13.69
N HIS A 519 14.29 -5.38 14.15
CA HIS A 519 15.35 -4.47 14.63
C HIS A 519 15.94 -4.91 15.96
N GLY A 520 15.11 -5.46 16.86
CA GLY A 520 15.51 -5.90 18.20
C GLY A 520 16.05 -7.33 18.27
N ASN A 521 16.10 -8.07 17.15
CA ASN A 521 16.54 -9.48 17.07
C ASN A 521 15.80 -10.41 18.06
N ARG A 522 14.51 -10.14 18.33
CA ARG A 522 13.68 -10.94 19.22
C ARG A 522 13.14 -12.17 18.50
N PRO A 523 12.89 -13.29 19.22
CA PRO A 523 12.32 -14.48 18.62
C PRO A 523 10.91 -14.23 18.06
N PHE A 524 10.46 -14.98 17.07
CA PHE A 524 9.13 -14.84 16.48
C PHE A 524 8.00 -14.97 17.51
N THR A 525 8.21 -15.76 18.56
CA THR A 525 7.25 -15.93 19.67
C THR A 525 7.04 -14.66 20.49
N GLU A 526 7.90 -13.65 20.35
CA GLU A 526 7.75 -12.35 21.01
C GLU A 526 6.41 -11.68 20.67
N TYR A 527 5.91 -11.84 19.43
CA TYR A 527 4.59 -11.31 19.04
C TYR A 527 3.47 -11.78 19.96
N ARG A 528 3.56 -12.98 20.57
CA ARG A 528 2.54 -13.54 21.44
C ARG A 528 2.47 -12.89 22.82
N GLN A 529 3.41 -12.01 23.16
CA GLN A 529 3.44 -11.28 24.43
C GLN A 529 2.58 -10.01 24.40
N TYR A 530 2.19 -9.56 23.20
CA TYR A 530 1.47 -8.31 22.99
C TYR A 530 0.11 -8.53 22.36
N PHE A 531 -0.82 -7.62 22.66
CA PHE A 531 -2.18 -7.66 22.14
C PHE A 531 -2.56 -6.30 21.60
N PHE A 532 -1.76 -5.80 20.65
CA PHE A 532 -1.96 -4.50 20.02
C PHE A 532 -3.38 -4.33 19.50
N ARG A 533 -3.96 -3.12 19.65
CA ARG A 533 -5.30 -2.82 19.14
C ARG A 533 -5.35 -2.87 17.63
N TYR A 534 -4.30 -2.36 16.98
CA TYR A 534 -4.10 -2.38 15.55
C TYR A 534 -2.59 -2.35 15.27
N LEU A 535 -2.09 -3.35 14.60
CA LEU A 535 -0.69 -3.42 14.19
C LEU A 535 -0.59 -2.93 12.74
N SER A 536 -0.18 -1.67 12.59
CA SER A 536 -0.13 -0.98 11.29
C SER A 536 1.20 -1.14 10.57
N GLU A 537 2.26 -1.58 11.30
CA GLU A 537 3.56 -1.83 10.69
C GLU A 537 4.38 -2.82 11.52
N PHE A 538 4.87 -3.87 10.87
CA PHE A 538 5.83 -4.84 11.36
C PHE A 538 6.34 -5.66 10.18
N GLY A 539 7.57 -6.16 10.22
CA GLY A 539 8.14 -6.81 9.05
C GLY A 539 9.30 -7.74 9.36
N PHE A 540 9.71 -8.47 8.33
CA PHE A 540 10.91 -9.30 8.31
C PHE A 540 11.46 -9.38 6.88
N GLN A 541 12.78 -9.23 6.67
CA GLN A 541 13.37 -9.25 5.33
C GLN A 541 13.57 -10.67 4.79
N ALA A 542 13.51 -10.77 3.46
CA ALA A 542 13.94 -11.95 2.71
C ALA A 542 14.53 -11.56 1.36
N PHE A 543 15.36 -12.43 0.83
CA PHE A 543 15.86 -12.29 -0.53
C PHE A 543 14.74 -12.41 -1.55
N PRO A 544 14.77 -11.62 -2.64
CA PRO A 544 13.86 -11.80 -3.77
C PRO A 544 14.17 -13.13 -4.48
N SER A 545 13.37 -13.50 -5.47
CA SER A 545 13.64 -14.70 -6.28
C SER A 545 15.02 -14.62 -6.94
N VAL A 546 15.63 -15.78 -7.22
CA VAL A 546 16.94 -15.83 -7.89
C VAL A 546 16.88 -15.14 -9.26
N LYS A 547 15.75 -15.27 -9.96
CA LYS A 547 15.54 -14.60 -11.26
C LYS A 547 15.44 -13.08 -11.14
N THR A 548 14.99 -12.56 -10.02
CA THR A 548 15.04 -11.11 -9.76
C THR A 548 16.46 -10.67 -9.41
N ILE A 549 17.23 -11.48 -8.69
CA ILE A 549 18.65 -11.22 -8.44
C ILE A 549 19.45 -11.18 -9.75
N GLU A 550 19.19 -12.09 -10.67
CA GLU A 550 19.82 -12.11 -12.01
C GLU A 550 19.51 -10.85 -12.86
N THR A 551 18.54 -10.00 -12.47
CA THR A 551 18.27 -8.73 -13.16
C THR A 551 19.24 -7.62 -12.79
N PHE A 552 19.98 -7.77 -11.68
CA PHE A 552 20.93 -6.75 -11.26
C PHE A 552 22.40 -7.23 -11.21
N THR A 553 22.67 -8.52 -11.39
CA THR A 553 24.03 -9.06 -11.54
C THR A 553 24.04 -10.35 -12.35
N ASP A 554 25.10 -10.53 -13.13
CA ASP A 554 25.38 -11.74 -13.90
C ASP A 554 26.67 -12.46 -13.41
N ASP A 555 27.32 -11.94 -12.36
CA ASP A 555 28.53 -12.51 -11.82
C ASP A 555 28.21 -13.60 -10.80
N PRO A 556 28.64 -14.86 -11.03
CA PRO A 556 28.46 -15.92 -10.06
C PRO A 556 29.09 -15.64 -8.68
N ALA A 557 30.08 -14.78 -8.60
CA ALA A 557 30.70 -14.37 -7.34
C ALA A 557 29.75 -13.52 -6.45
N ASP A 558 28.77 -12.85 -7.08
CA ASP A 558 27.76 -12.07 -6.37
C ASP A 558 26.65 -12.95 -5.78
N MET A 559 26.53 -14.22 -6.21
CA MET A 559 25.57 -15.17 -5.61
C MET A 559 26.03 -15.56 -4.18
N ASN A 560 26.27 -14.55 -3.37
CA ASN A 560 26.74 -14.61 -2.00
C ASN A 560 26.11 -13.49 -1.18
N PRO A 561 25.44 -13.77 -0.06
CA PRO A 561 24.77 -12.76 0.76
C PRO A 561 25.66 -11.59 1.22
N PHE A 562 26.97 -11.79 1.20
CA PHE A 562 27.97 -10.81 1.67
C PHE A 562 28.83 -10.26 0.53
N SER A 563 28.45 -10.42 -0.74
CA SER A 563 29.13 -9.75 -1.85
C SER A 563 28.82 -8.26 -1.83
N TYR A 564 29.72 -7.45 -2.41
CA TYR A 564 29.50 -5.99 -2.50
C TYR A 564 28.17 -5.66 -3.19
N ILE A 565 27.87 -6.29 -4.32
CA ILE A 565 26.64 -6.03 -5.08
C ILE A 565 25.39 -6.47 -4.28
N MET A 566 25.46 -7.61 -3.60
CA MET A 566 24.34 -8.08 -2.79
C MET A 566 24.04 -7.14 -1.62
N GLU A 567 25.07 -6.65 -0.92
CA GLU A 567 24.93 -5.65 0.15
C GLU A 567 24.48 -4.28 -0.41
N LYS A 568 24.89 -3.92 -1.64
CA LYS A 568 24.42 -2.71 -2.33
C LYS A 568 22.91 -2.76 -2.59
N HIS A 569 22.36 -3.94 -2.91
CA HIS A 569 20.94 -4.18 -3.12
C HIS A 569 20.19 -4.63 -1.83
N GLU A 570 20.80 -4.49 -0.67
CA GLU A 570 20.15 -4.79 0.61
C GLU A 570 19.76 -3.52 1.38
N ARG A 571 20.56 -2.47 1.31
CA ARG A 571 20.34 -1.12 1.86
C ARG A 571 20.41 -1.00 3.39
N GLN A 572 19.84 -1.92 4.15
CA GLN A 572 19.91 -1.85 5.61
C GLN A 572 21.19 -2.51 6.13
N TYR A 573 22.07 -1.70 6.72
CA TYR A 573 23.37 -2.17 7.23
C TYR A 573 23.23 -3.40 8.16
N GLY A 574 23.87 -4.50 7.75
CA GLY A 574 23.94 -5.73 8.53
C GLY A 574 22.71 -6.64 8.49
N ALA A 575 21.70 -6.36 7.64
CA ALA A 575 20.48 -7.15 7.58
C ALA A 575 20.71 -8.57 7.06
N CYS A 576 21.63 -8.79 6.11
CA CYS A 576 22.03 -10.14 5.73
C CYS A 576 22.55 -10.94 6.94
N GLY A 577 23.26 -10.29 7.85
CA GLY A 577 23.70 -10.91 9.11
C GLY A 577 22.54 -11.26 10.04
N LYS A 578 21.47 -10.46 10.10
CA LYS A 578 20.26 -10.76 10.87
C LYS A 578 19.53 -11.99 10.28
N ILE A 579 19.33 -12.02 8.96
CA ILE A 579 18.73 -13.18 8.26
C ILE A 579 19.53 -14.45 8.58
N MET A 580 20.87 -14.38 8.51
CA MET A 580 21.74 -15.50 8.87
C MET A 580 21.62 -15.93 10.34
N GLY A 581 21.45 -14.97 11.25
CA GLY A 581 21.24 -15.22 12.68
C GLY A 581 19.96 -16.04 12.95
N TYR A 582 18.83 -15.63 12.33
CA TYR A 582 17.57 -16.37 12.41
C TYR A 582 17.65 -17.73 11.69
N MET A 583 18.33 -17.77 10.53
CA MET A 583 18.54 -19.01 9.79
C MET A 583 19.32 -20.04 10.62
N GLN A 584 20.39 -19.63 11.28
CA GLN A 584 21.17 -20.48 12.20
C GLN A 584 20.30 -21.08 13.32
N GLN A 585 19.35 -20.30 13.84
CA GLN A 585 18.45 -20.78 14.89
C GLN A 585 17.45 -21.81 14.35
N THR A 586 16.96 -21.63 13.13
CA THR A 586 15.77 -22.32 12.59
C THR A 586 16.10 -23.48 11.67
N TYR A 587 17.05 -23.31 10.75
CA TYR A 587 17.36 -24.27 9.68
C TYR A 587 18.79 -24.79 9.77
N LYS A 588 19.07 -25.89 9.05
CA LYS A 588 20.45 -26.32 8.75
C LYS A 588 21.08 -25.30 7.79
N TYR A 589 22.40 -25.34 7.67
CA TYR A 589 23.11 -24.48 6.73
C TYR A 589 22.71 -24.81 5.29
N PRO A 590 22.19 -23.87 4.50
CA PRO A 590 21.72 -24.14 3.16
C PRO A 590 22.85 -24.56 2.20
N ASN A 591 22.63 -25.58 1.41
CA ASN A 591 23.54 -26.02 0.38
C ASN A 591 23.30 -25.23 -0.92
N GLY A 592 24.07 -24.15 -1.11
CA GLY A 592 24.01 -23.29 -2.27
C GLY A 592 23.02 -22.12 -2.15
N PHE A 593 23.25 -21.13 -2.98
CA PHE A 593 22.54 -19.84 -2.92
C PHE A 593 21.01 -19.95 -3.17
N PRO A 594 20.53 -20.73 -4.17
CA PRO A 594 19.06 -20.87 -4.35
C PRO A 594 18.35 -21.49 -3.13
N THR A 595 19.01 -22.40 -2.41
CA THR A 595 18.46 -22.98 -1.18
C THR A 595 18.49 -21.97 -0.03
N PHE A 596 19.50 -21.10 0.00
CA PHE A 596 19.59 -19.98 0.95
C PHE A 596 18.44 -19.00 0.73
N VAL A 597 18.16 -18.61 -0.52
CA VAL A 597 17.03 -17.74 -0.88
C VAL A 597 15.71 -18.34 -0.40
N TYR A 598 15.46 -19.62 -0.71
CA TYR A 598 14.27 -20.33 -0.24
C TYR A 598 14.14 -20.33 1.30
N ALA A 599 15.20 -20.64 2.01
CA ALA A 599 15.21 -20.63 3.48
C ALA A 599 14.97 -19.22 4.06
N SER A 600 15.50 -18.17 3.42
CA SER A 600 15.26 -16.78 3.83
C SER A 600 13.79 -16.38 3.69
N GLN A 601 13.15 -16.79 2.58
CA GLN A 601 11.73 -16.53 2.34
C GLN A 601 10.83 -17.30 3.32
N LEU A 602 11.19 -18.50 3.71
CA LEU A 602 10.47 -19.24 4.75
C LEU A 602 10.58 -18.58 6.13
N LEU A 603 11.75 -18.03 6.48
CA LEU A 603 11.92 -17.26 7.71
C LEU A 603 11.01 -16.05 7.75
N GLN A 604 10.97 -15.26 6.67
CA GLN A 604 10.07 -14.13 6.53
C GLN A 604 8.61 -14.55 6.70
N ALA A 605 8.20 -15.58 5.97
CA ALA A 605 6.83 -16.07 5.98
C ALA A 605 6.40 -16.56 7.37
N ASP A 606 7.24 -17.34 8.05
CA ASP A 606 6.97 -17.82 9.41
C ASP A 606 6.97 -16.68 10.43
N GLY A 607 7.91 -15.75 10.33
CA GLY A 607 7.98 -14.60 11.24
C GLY A 607 6.70 -13.77 11.21
N ILE A 608 6.22 -13.42 10.02
CA ILE A 608 4.97 -12.65 9.85
C ILE A 608 3.74 -13.49 10.25
N ARG A 609 3.70 -14.77 9.91
CA ARG A 609 2.63 -15.69 10.30
C ARG A 609 2.44 -15.75 11.81
N TYR A 610 3.53 -15.83 12.60
CA TYR A 610 3.45 -15.84 14.07
C TYR A 610 2.72 -14.60 14.61
N GLY A 611 2.97 -13.43 14.04
CA GLY A 611 2.28 -12.18 14.40
C GLY A 611 0.81 -12.20 13.96
N VAL A 612 0.56 -12.36 12.66
CA VAL A 612 -0.80 -12.26 12.12
C VAL A 612 -1.76 -13.28 12.73
N GLU A 613 -1.35 -14.55 12.84
CA GLU A 613 -2.21 -15.57 13.44
C GLU A 613 -2.52 -15.25 14.91
N HIS A 614 -1.54 -14.72 15.67
CA HIS A 614 -1.77 -14.31 17.05
C HIS A 614 -2.82 -13.19 17.13
N PHE A 615 -2.72 -12.15 16.30
CA PHE A 615 -3.68 -11.04 16.31
C PHE A 615 -5.06 -11.47 15.84
N ARG A 616 -5.16 -12.35 14.85
CA ARG A 616 -6.42 -12.91 14.38
C ARG A 616 -7.11 -13.80 15.42
N ARG A 617 -6.35 -14.58 16.18
CA ARG A 617 -6.88 -15.36 17.32
C ARG A 617 -7.49 -14.49 18.40
N ASN A 618 -7.08 -13.21 18.47
CA ASN A 618 -7.54 -12.23 19.46
C ASN A 618 -8.41 -11.15 18.83
N ARG A 619 -9.14 -11.50 17.78
CA ARG A 619 -10.11 -10.61 17.16
C ARG A 619 -11.09 -10.02 18.18
N GLY A 620 -11.40 -8.74 18.06
CA GLY A 620 -12.16 -7.94 19.00
C GLY A 620 -11.24 -7.11 19.90
N ARG A 621 -10.22 -7.73 20.51
CA ARG A 621 -9.13 -7.00 21.16
C ARG A 621 -8.16 -6.41 20.14
N CYS A 622 -7.72 -7.22 19.16
CA CYS A 622 -6.90 -6.81 18.04
C CYS A 622 -7.77 -6.68 16.78
N MET A 623 -7.68 -5.58 16.02
CA MET A 623 -8.55 -5.31 14.89
C MET A 623 -7.81 -4.95 13.60
N GLY A 624 -6.51 -5.19 13.53
CA GLY A 624 -5.72 -5.02 12.31
C GLY A 624 -4.34 -5.65 12.39
N ALA A 625 -3.89 -6.18 11.26
CA ALA A 625 -2.52 -6.63 11.05
C ALA A 625 -2.13 -6.29 9.59
N VAL A 626 -1.37 -5.20 9.44
CA VAL A 626 -0.86 -4.68 8.17
C VAL A 626 0.65 -4.79 8.23
N TYR A 627 1.24 -5.63 7.37
CA TYR A 627 2.68 -5.86 7.45
C TYR A 627 3.46 -4.97 6.49
N TRP A 628 4.65 -4.60 6.89
CA TRP A 628 5.67 -3.96 6.07
C TRP A 628 6.42 -5.03 5.30
N GLN A 629 6.36 -5.15 3.94
CA GLN A 629 5.63 -4.32 3.00
C GLN A 629 5.09 -5.17 1.83
N LEU A 630 4.22 -4.61 0.98
CA LEU A 630 3.62 -5.31 -0.15
C LEU A 630 4.61 -5.56 -1.28
N ASN A 631 5.29 -4.50 -1.76
CA ASN A 631 6.05 -4.44 -3.00
C ASN A 631 7.41 -3.74 -2.84
N ASP A 632 8.22 -3.81 -3.89
CA ASP A 632 9.49 -3.10 -4.03
C ASP A 632 9.41 -2.06 -5.16
N CYS A 633 10.30 -1.05 -5.14
CA CYS A 633 10.43 -0.03 -6.19
C CYS A 633 11.65 -0.23 -7.10
N TRP A 634 12.51 -1.18 -6.79
CA TRP A 634 13.66 -1.62 -7.55
C TRP A 634 14.07 -3.04 -7.09
N PRO A 635 14.94 -3.77 -7.80
CA PRO A 635 15.38 -5.09 -7.36
C PRO A 635 16.20 -5.02 -6.07
N VAL A 636 15.68 -5.53 -4.96
CA VAL A 636 16.25 -5.32 -3.62
C VAL A 636 15.95 -6.49 -2.69
N ILE A 637 16.78 -6.69 -1.67
CA ILE A 637 16.52 -7.55 -0.52
C ILE A 637 15.73 -6.70 0.49
N SER A 638 14.49 -7.09 0.76
CA SER A 638 13.56 -6.24 1.52
C SER A 638 12.52 -7.04 2.29
N TRP A 639 11.61 -6.32 2.95
CA TRP A 639 10.45 -6.87 3.65
C TRP A 639 9.27 -7.22 2.72
N SER A 640 9.36 -6.94 1.42
CA SER A 640 8.25 -7.13 0.49
C SER A 640 7.77 -8.58 0.44
N SER A 641 6.47 -8.77 0.21
CA SER A 641 5.89 -10.09 -0.10
C SER A 641 5.84 -10.38 -1.60
N ILE A 642 5.94 -9.33 -2.43
CA ILE A 642 6.05 -9.40 -3.89
C ILE A 642 7.32 -8.66 -4.26
N ASP A 643 8.26 -9.33 -4.92
CA ASP A 643 9.51 -8.70 -5.35
C ASP A 643 9.31 -7.74 -6.52
N TYR A 644 10.32 -6.92 -6.80
CA TYR A 644 10.26 -5.90 -7.87
C TYR A 644 9.83 -6.46 -9.24
N SER A 645 10.25 -7.67 -9.58
CA SER A 645 9.84 -8.32 -10.84
C SER A 645 8.40 -8.85 -10.80
N GLY A 646 7.68 -8.64 -9.70
CA GLY A 646 6.32 -9.09 -9.50
C GLY A 646 6.19 -10.56 -9.13
N ARG A 647 7.24 -11.24 -8.72
CA ARG A 647 7.22 -12.63 -8.26
C ARG A 647 6.76 -12.71 -6.82
N LEU A 648 5.95 -13.72 -6.52
CA LEU A 648 5.41 -13.94 -5.17
C LEU A 648 6.44 -14.66 -4.30
N LYS A 649 6.88 -14.02 -3.22
CA LYS A 649 7.69 -14.70 -2.19
C LYS A 649 6.82 -15.65 -1.36
N ALA A 650 7.44 -16.52 -0.59
CA ALA A 650 6.73 -17.45 0.31
C ALA A 650 5.73 -16.72 1.23
N LEU A 651 6.09 -15.53 1.74
CA LEU A 651 5.20 -14.70 2.56
C LEU A 651 3.85 -14.43 1.90
N HIS A 652 3.81 -14.20 0.59
CA HIS A 652 2.56 -13.86 -0.10
C HIS A 652 1.56 -15.04 -0.14
N TYR A 653 2.05 -16.27 -0.29
CA TYR A 653 1.23 -17.48 -0.17
C TYR A 653 0.83 -17.77 1.28
N TYR A 654 1.69 -17.47 2.25
CA TYR A 654 1.33 -17.52 3.67
C TYR A 654 0.27 -16.48 4.00
N ALA A 655 0.36 -15.26 3.43
CA ALA A 655 -0.65 -14.21 3.59
C ALA A 655 -2.02 -14.67 3.13
N LYS A 656 -2.11 -15.34 1.99
CA LYS A 656 -3.36 -15.93 1.52
C LYS A 656 -3.99 -16.88 2.53
N ARG A 657 -3.19 -17.65 3.26
CA ARG A 657 -3.68 -18.59 4.29
C ARG A 657 -4.03 -17.88 5.59
N PHE A 658 -3.15 -17.05 6.14
CA PHE A 658 -3.41 -16.38 7.41
C PHE A 658 -4.39 -15.20 7.32
N PHE A 659 -4.73 -14.72 6.13
CA PHE A 659 -5.82 -13.78 5.85
C PHE A 659 -7.07 -14.44 5.26
N ALA A 660 -7.13 -15.76 5.22
CA ALA A 660 -8.35 -16.43 4.78
C ALA A 660 -9.56 -16.04 5.66
N PRO A 661 -10.75 -15.81 5.07
CA PRO A 661 -11.94 -15.42 5.82
C PRO A 661 -12.37 -16.42 6.89
N LEU A 662 -12.12 -17.71 6.66
CA LEU A 662 -12.31 -18.78 7.62
C LEU A 662 -11.04 -19.59 7.72
N MET A 663 -10.39 -19.58 8.89
CA MET A 663 -9.10 -20.22 9.07
C MET A 663 -8.97 -20.90 10.43
N ILE A 664 -8.09 -21.92 10.48
CA ILE A 664 -7.59 -22.49 11.71
C ILE A 664 -6.13 -22.10 11.92
N SER A 665 -5.76 -21.78 13.14
CA SER A 665 -4.38 -21.53 13.52
C SER A 665 -4.03 -22.24 14.81
N CYS A 666 -2.74 -22.42 15.06
CA CYS A 666 -2.23 -23.14 16.21
C CYS A 666 -1.30 -22.23 17.04
N GLU A 667 -1.55 -22.18 18.33
CA GLU A 667 -0.59 -21.71 19.32
C GLU A 667 0.07 -22.95 19.94
N GLU A 668 1.27 -23.26 19.49
CA GLU A 668 2.04 -24.39 20.03
C GLU A 668 2.88 -23.96 21.23
N GLN A 669 3.11 -24.92 22.13
CA GLN A 669 4.19 -24.86 23.10
C GLN A 669 5.20 -25.96 22.75
N GLY A 670 6.48 -25.57 22.66
CA GLY A 670 7.55 -26.45 22.22
C GLY A 670 8.93 -25.84 22.45
N MET A 671 9.90 -26.30 21.73
CA MET A 671 11.29 -25.86 21.88
C MET A 671 11.45 -24.36 21.57
N MET A 672 10.76 -23.85 20.53
CA MET A 672 10.83 -22.44 20.14
C MET A 672 10.21 -21.51 21.20
N SER A 673 9.01 -21.83 21.69
CA SER A 673 8.29 -21.02 22.68
C SER A 673 8.90 -21.10 24.09
N ALA A 674 9.63 -22.15 24.38
CA ALA A 674 10.38 -22.32 25.63
C ALA A 674 11.77 -21.68 25.58
N GLU A 675 12.18 -21.09 24.46
CA GLU A 675 13.55 -20.60 24.22
C GLU A 675 14.61 -21.63 24.62
N ALA A 676 14.39 -22.89 24.24
CA ALA A 676 15.15 -24.03 24.73
C ALA A 676 16.61 -23.94 24.29
N ASN A 677 17.50 -23.99 25.24
CA ASN A 677 18.95 -23.96 25.02
C ASN A 677 19.52 -25.40 25.05
N MET A 678 20.01 -25.90 23.92
CA MET A 678 20.57 -27.23 23.76
C MET A 678 21.85 -27.46 24.55
N ASN A 679 22.46 -26.44 25.09
CA ASN A 679 23.65 -26.53 25.95
C ASN A 679 23.29 -26.84 27.42
N ARG A 680 22.02 -26.87 27.76
CA ARG A 680 21.56 -27.26 29.09
C ARG A 680 21.51 -28.79 29.20
N GLU A 681 22.05 -29.33 30.28
CA GLU A 681 22.08 -30.76 30.54
C GLU A 681 20.69 -31.39 30.73
N HIS A 682 19.80 -30.65 31.40
CA HIS A 682 18.40 -31.03 31.61
C HIS A 682 17.50 -29.84 31.32
N PHE A 683 16.71 -29.93 30.27
CA PHE A 683 15.62 -28.97 30.10
C PHE A 683 14.34 -29.70 29.72
N VAL A 684 13.25 -29.28 30.35
CA VAL A 684 11.91 -29.78 30.10
C VAL A 684 11.06 -28.63 29.63
N PHE A 685 10.35 -28.81 28.55
CA PHE A 685 9.38 -27.84 28.03
C PHE A 685 8.09 -28.57 27.71
N GLU A 686 7.00 -27.80 27.71
CA GLU A 686 5.67 -28.27 27.35
C GLU A 686 5.63 -28.63 25.85
N LYS A 687 4.91 -29.70 25.53
CA LYS A 687 4.60 -30.10 24.16
C LYS A 687 3.08 -30.11 24.05
N SER A 688 2.52 -29.05 23.53
CA SER A 688 1.07 -28.90 23.41
C SER A 688 0.67 -28.05 22.24
N ILE A 689 -0.60 -28.13 21.86
CA ILE A 689 -1.24 -27.26 20.90
C ILE A 689 -2.48 -26.64 21.54
N ARG A 690 -2.79 -25.43 21.15
CA ARG A 690 -4.07 -24.81 21.37
C ARG A 690 -4.58 -24.25 20.05
N LEU A 691 -5.62 -24.85 19.50
CA LEU A 691 -6.19 -24.49 18.21
C LEU A 691 -7.18 -23.35 18.37
N ASN A 692 -7.25 -22.49 17.35
CA ASN A 692 -8.22 -21.41 17.25
C ASN A 692 -8.82 -21.40 15.86
N VAL A 693 -10.12 -21.18 15.76
CA VAL A 693 -10.82 -20.95 14.48
C VAL A 693 -11.27 -19.50 14.43
N SER A 694 -10.79 -18.76 13.42
CA SER A 694 -11.16 -17.37 13.16
C SER A 694 -12.13 -17.30 11.97
N ASN A 695 -13.26 -16.60 12.15
CA ASN A 695 -14.31 -16.40 11.16
C ASN A 695 -14.51 -14.91 10.90
N GLU A 696 -14.03 -14.43 9.75
CA GLU A 696 -14.23 -13.05 9.26
C GLU A 696 -15.41 -12.95 8.28
N THR A 697 -16.24 -14.01 8.16
CA THR A 697 -17.42 -13.92 7.33
C THR A 697 -18.60 -13.31 8.12
N MET A 698 -19.58 -12.79 7.40
CA MET A 698 -20.78 -12.16 7.96
C MET A 698 -21.81 -13.18 8.51
N SER A 699 -21.51 -14.48 8.50
CA SER A 699 -22.42 -15.53 8.94
C SER A 699 -21.74 -16.55 9.84
N ASP A 700 -22.51 -17.17 10.72
CA ASP A 700 -22.06 -18.28 11.55
C ASP A 700 -21.60 -19.45 10.67
N LYS A 701 -20.53 -20.13 11.07
CA LYS A 701 -20.00 -21.29 10.36
C LYS A 701 -20.05 -22.54 11.24
N LYS A 702 -20.67 -23.59 10.71
CA LYS A 702 -20.55 -24.95 11.27
C LYS A 702 -19.29 -25.58 10.74
N VAL A 703 -18.41 -26.00 11.62
CA VAL A 703 -17.10 -26.54 11.25
C VAL A 703 -16.74 -27.77 12.07
N THR A 704 -15.87 -28.60 11.51
CA THR A 704 -15.21 -29.69 12.22
C THR A 704 -13.71 -29.40 12.26
N VAL A 705 -13.14 -29.40 13.45
CA VAL A 705 -11.68 -29.31 13.67
C VAL A 705 -11.16 -30.70 13.93
N ARG A 706 -10.10 -31.10 13.22
CA ARG A 706 -9.38 -32.36 13.41
C ARG A 706 -7.92 -32.11 13.71
N TRP A 707 -7.31 -32.95 14.54
CA TRP A 707 -5.88 -32.94 14.81
C TRP A 707 -5.36 -34.38 15.03
N ALA A 708 -4.10 -34.57 14.69
CA ALA A 708 -3.46 -35.90 14.88
C ALA A 708 -1.95 -35.75 15.09
N LEU A 709 -1.41 -36.43 16.07
CA LEU A 709 0.01 -36.70 16.17
C LEU A 709 0.40 -37.74 15.10
N ARG A 710 1.43 -37.45 14.31
CA ARG A 710 1.87 -38.30 13.21
C ARG A 710 3.35 -38.59 13.27
N ASN A 711 3.74 -39.74 12.72
CA ASN A 711 5.13 -40.06 12.44
C ASN A 711 5.57 -39.53 11.06
N PRO A 712 6.85 -39.61 10.66
CA PRO A 712 7.30 -39.08 9.37
C PRO A 712 6.63 -39.73 8.14
N LYS A 713 6.07 -40.95 8.26
CA LYS A 713 5.30 -41.59 7.20
C LYS A 713 3.87 -41.13 7.09
N GLY A 714 3.46 -40.09 7.88
CA GLY A 714 2.13 -39.59 7.91
C GLY A 714 1.10 -40.45 8.66
N GLU A 715 1.53 -41.55 9.27
CA GLU A 715 0.63 -42.44 10.01
C GLU A 715 0.19 -41.77 11.30
N VAL A 716 -1.12 -41.82 11.57
CA VAL A 716 -1.73 -41.28 12.80
C VAL A 716 -1.35 -42.14 13.98
N LEU A 717 -0.80 -41.53 15.01
CA LEU A 717 -0.49 -42.15 16.29
C LEU A 717 -1.71 -42.08 17.24
N SER A 718 -1.54 -42.52 18.48
CA SER A 718 -2.65 -42.66 19.44
C SER A 718 -3.34 -41.37 19.81
N GLU A 719 -2.64 -40.22 19.75
CA GLU A 719 -3.14 -38.91 20.14
C GLU A 719 -3.73 -38.19 18.94
N SER A 720 -5.01 -38.41 18.67
CA SER A 720 -5.79 -37.72 17.66
C SER A 720 -7.15 -37.29 18.20
N GLY A 721 -7.79 -36.32 17.58
CA GLY A 721 -9.11 -35.89 18.01
C GLY A 721 -9.86 -35.12 16.93
N GLU A 722 -11.18 -35.01 17.18
CA GLU A 722 -12.11 -34.26 16.32
C GLU A 722 -13.09 -33.51 17.22
N LYS A 723 -13.46 -32.30 16.82
CA LYS A 723 -14.44 -31.46 17.53
C LYS A 723 -15.30 -30.68 16.54
N GLU A 724 -16.61 -30.88 16.62
CA GLU A 724 -17.59 -30.03 15.91
C GLU A 724 -17.91 -28.80 16.72
N LEU A 725 -18.01 -27.64 16.08
CA LEU A 725 -18.42 -26.39 16.72
C LEU A 725 -19.08 -25.45 15.72
N VAL A 726 -19.80 -24.47 16.26
CA VAL A 726 -20.27 -23.29 15.50
C VAL A 726 -19.38 -22.12 15.86
N VAL A 727 -18.79 -21.48 14.85
CA VAL A 727 -18.00 -20.25 15.01
C VAL A 727 -18.88 -19.09 14.58
N PRO A 728 -19.28 -18.20 15.52
CA PRO A 728 -20.13 -17.06 15.18
C PRO A 728 -19.46 -16.15 14.15
N ALA A 729 -20.29 -15.40 13.43
CA ALA A 729 -19.82 -14.40 12.48
C ALA A 729 -18.88 -13.39 13.15
N LEU A 730 -17.82 -13.00 12.47
CA LEU A 730 -16.86 -11.97 12.91
C LEU A 730 -16.28 -12.24 14.31
N THR A 731 -15.95 -13.50 14.61
CA THR A 731 -15.35 -13.91 15.90
C THR A 731 -14.19 -14.87 15.71
N SER A 732 -13.47 -15.10 16.80
CA SER A 732 -12.52 -16.20 16.92
C SER A 732 -12.86 -17.08 18.13
N VAL A 733 -12.72 -18.39 17.97
CA VAL A 733 -13.05 -19.38 19.00
C VAL A 733 -11.86 -20.26 19.31
N TRP A 734 -11.45 -20.29 20.57
CA TRP A 734 -10.41 -21.16 21.06
C TRP A 734 -10.96 -22.55 21.41
N LEU A 735 -10.19 -23.57 21.06
CA LEU A 735 -10.39 -24.93 21.54
C LEU A 735 -9.58 -25.15 22.83
N ASP A 736 -9.87 -26.26 23.52
CA ASP A 736 -9.12 -26.70 24.69
C ASP A 736 -7.68 -27.04 24.27
N LYS A 737 -6.74 -26.85 25.18
CA LYS A 737 -5.34 -27.24 25.00
C LYS A 737 -5.23 -28.76 24.94
N VAL A 738 -4.43 -29.27 24.02
CA VAL A 738 -4.09 -30.69 23.86
C VAL A 738 -2.61 -30.88 24.12
N GLU A 739 -2.27 -31.77 25.03
CA GLU A 739 -0.88 -32.07 25.42
C GLU A 739 -0.38 -33.37 24.80
N PHE A 740 0.90 -33.40 24.42
CA PHE A 740 1.59 -34.54 23.81
C PHE A 740 2.86 -34.88 24.61
N PRO A 741 2.74 -35.26 25.90
CA PRO A 741 3.89 -35.42 26.79
C PRO A 741 4.90 -36.47 26.29
N ASN A 742 4.44 -37.46 25.55
CA ASN A 742 5.24 -38.58 25.08
C ASN A 742 5.77 -38.42 23.65
N ALA A 743 5.41 -37.34 22.95
CA ALA A 743 5.81 -37.10 21.57
C ALA A 743 7.34 -37.02 21.42
N ASP A 744 7.91 -37.71 20.42
CA ASP A 744 9.30 -37.52 20.02
C ASP A 744 9.41 -36.25 19.16
N ILE A 745 9.92 -35.19 19.77
CA ILE A 745 10.04 -33.87 19.13
C ILE A 745 10.93 -33.87 17.89
N PHE A 746 11.74 -34.88 17.68
CA PHE A 746 12.68 -34.97 16.57
C PHE A 746 12.15 -35.76 15.37
N SER A 747 11.02 -36.49 15.54
CA SER A 747 10.46 -37.29 14.46
C SER A 747 8.94 -37.25 14.37
N GLU A 748 8.23 -36.78 15.40
CA GLU A 748 6.76 -36.70 15.40
C GLU A 748 6.28 -35.27 15.31
N TYR A 749 5.18 -35.06 14.60
CA TYR A 749 4.58 -33.75 14.37
C TYR A 749 3.06 -33.81 14.50
N VAL A 750 2.43 -32.68 14.77
CA VAL A 750 0.97 -32.59 14.80
C VAL A 750 0.47 -31.95 13.49
N SER A 751 -0.48 -32.62 12.84
CA SER A 751 -1.29 -32.02 11.78
C SER A 751 -2.63 -31.58 12.35
N TYR A 752 -3.19 -30.49 11.79
CA TYR A 752 -4.54 -30.02 12.11
C TYR A 752 -5.23 -29.49 10.86
N GLU A 753 -6.57 -29.62 10.85
CA GLU A 753 -7.37 -29.16 9.71
C GLU A 753 -8.75 -28.66 10.16
N LEU A 754 -9.28 -27.75 9.37
CA LEU A 754 -10.63 -27.21 9.49
C LEU A 754 -11.48 -27.66 8.31
N VAL A 755 -12.56 -28.36 8.62
CA VAL A 755 -13.52 -28.82 7.62
C VAL A 755 -14.79 -27.98 7.73
N CYS A 756 -15.23 -27.43 6.60
CA CYS A 756 -16.49 -26.70 6.46
C CYS A 756 -17.21 -27.25 5.22
N ASP A 757 -18.52 -27.55 5.35
CA ASP A 757 -19.35 -28.12 4.28
C ASP A 757 -18.75 -29.37 3.59
N GLY A 758 -17.97 -30.14 4.35
CA GLY A 758 -17.32 -31.39 3.89
C GLY A 758 -15.96 -31.22 3.23
N GLU A 759 -15.50 -29.98 3.02
CA GLU A 759 -14.20 -29.64 2.42
C GLU A 759 -13.20 -29.14 3.46
N VAL A 760 -11.93 -29.49 3.29
CA VAL A 760 -10.83 -28.92 4.09
C VAL A 760 -10.54 -27.51 3.60
N VAL A 761 -10.92 -26.50 4.39
CA VAL A 761 -10.77 -25.08 4.04
C VAL A 761 -9.50 -24.44 4.58
N SER A 762 -8.90 -25.03 5.63
CA SER A 762 -7.66 -24.53 6.23
C SER A 762 -6.95 -25.68 6.95
N ASN A 763 -5.63 -25.72 6.90
CA ASN A 763 -4.83 -26.74 7.57
C ASN A 763 -3.43 -26.22 7.91
N GLY A 764 -2.69 -27.00 8.69
CA GLY A 764 -1.29 -26.74 8.99
C GLY A 764 -0.64 -27.87 9.77
N THR A 765 0.65 -27.74 10.01
CA THR A 765 1.45 -28.68 10.82
C THR A 765 2.30 -27.95 11.85
N VAL A 766 2.59 -28.64 12.94
CA VAL A 766 3.45 -28.15 14.03
C VAL A 766 4.52 -29.19 14.36
N ASN A 767 5.77 -28.69 14.39
CA ASN A 767 6.90 -29.43 14.96
C ASN A 767 7.21 -28.88 16.35
N PHE A 768 7.41 -29.71 17.36
CA PHE A 768 7.79 -29.28 18.72
C PHE A 768 9.28 -28.96 18.87
N SER A 769 10.09 -29.25 17.86
CA SER A 769 11.50 -28.84 17.76
C SER A 769 11.70 -27.76 16.68
N TYR A 770 12.86 -27.12 16.71
CA TYR A 770 13.30 -26.33 15.55
C TYR A 770 13.37 -27.22 14.31
N PRO A 771 12.99 -26.71 13.12
CA PRO A 771 13.07 -27.47 11.86
C PRO A 771 14.43 -28.12 11.61
N LYS A 772 15.54 -27.48 12.00
CA LYS A 772 16.90 -28.03 11.85
C LYS A 772 17.17 -29.30 12.65
N TYR A 773 16.43 -29.55 13.72
CA TYR A 773 16.58 -30.73 14.58
C TYR A 773 15.60 -31.83 14.23
N PHE A 774 14.53 -31.52 13.51
CA PHE A 774 13.56 -32.51 13.07
C PHE A 774 14.21 -33.46 12.03
N ARG A 775 14.00 -34.72 12.17
CA ARG A 775 14.57 -35.78 11.31
C ARG A 775 13.63 -36.03 10.14
N TYR A 776 13.61 -35.10 9.20
CA TYR A 776 12.87 -35.32 7.95
C TYR A 776 13.43 -36.53 7.23
N GLU A 777 12.57 -37.44 6.79
CA GLU A 777 12.89 -38.47 5.80
C GLU A 777 12.76 -37.88 4.41
N ASP A 778 13.42 -38.49 3.41
CA ASP A 778 13.29 -38.03 2.02
C ASP A 778 11.82 -38.16 1.57
N PRO A 779 11.14 -37.07 1.27
CA PRO A 779 9.73 -37.11 0.91
C PRO A 779 9.49 -37.69 -0.49
N GLU A 780 10.53 -37.94 -1.27
CA GLU A 780 10.46 -38.43 -2.65
C GLU A 780 9.37 -37.68 -3.45
N LEU A 781 9.45 -36.33 -3.39
CA LEU A 781 8.47 -35.48 -4.05
C LEU A 781 8.36 -35.78 -5.52
N SER A 782 7.14 -35.90 -5.98
CA SER A 782 6.82 -36.08 -7.39
C SER A 782 5.61 -35.25 -7.80
N TYR A 783 5.48 -34.96 -9.09
CA TYR A 783 4.32 -34.24 -9.58
C TYR A 783 3.79 -34.86 -10.87
N ARG A 784 2.52 -34.59 -11.17
CA ARG A 784 1.88 -34.81 -12.44
C ARG A 784 0.98 -33.60 -12.77
N ILE A 785 0.81 -33.32 -14.06
CA ILE A 785 -0.06 -32.24 -14.52
C ILE A 785 -1.35 -32.86 -15.03
N GLU A 786 -2.49 -32.39 -14.52
CA GLU A 786 -3.83 -32.84 -14.88
C GLU A 786 -4.67 -31.61 -15.29
N GLY A 787 -4.70 -31.31 -16.60
CA GLY A 787 -5.38 -30.12 -17.12
C GLY A 787 -4.72 -28.83 -16.67
N ASP A 788 -5.42 -28.00 -15.91
CA ASP A 788 -4.93 -26.76 -15.33
C ASP A 788 -4.46 -26.90 -13.86
N GLU A 789 -4.22 -28.14 -13.42
CA GLU A 789 -3.76 -28.45 -12.05
C GLU A 789 -2.42 -29.17 -12.06
N ILE A 790 -1.62 -28.90 -11.04
CA ILE A 790 -0.45 -29.69 -10.65
C ILE A 790 -0.84 -30.50 -9.42
N VAL A 791 -0.66 -31.81 -9.50
CA VAL A 791 -0.83 -32.71 -8.35
C VAL A 791 0.54 -33.09 -7.83
N VAL A 792 0.84 -32.70 -6.62
CA VAL A 792 2.11 -33.00 -5.95
C VAL A 792 1.89 -34.10 -4.93
N SER A 793 2.78 -35.10 -4.92
CA SER A 793 2.74 -36.25 -4.02
C SER A 793 4.02 -36.35 -3.21
N ALA A 794 3.89 -36.76 -1.94
CA ALA A 794 4.99 -37.10 -1.05
C ALA A 794 4.81 -38.49 -0.44
N LYS A 795 5.89 -39.24 -0.23
CA LYS A 795 5.86 -40.53 0.44
C LYS A 795 6.07 -40.43 1.96
N THR A 796 6.64 -39.33 2.41
CA THR A 796 6.81 -39.00 3.82
C THR A 796 6.46 -37.54 4.07
N TYR A 797 6.40 -37.10 5.31
CA TYR A 797 6.10 -35.73 5.69
C TYR A 797 7.04 -34.74 4.98
N ALA A 798 6.46 -33.83 4.23
CA ALA A 798 7.16 -32.75 3.56
C ALA A 798 6.63 -31.38 4.04
N LYS A 799 7.52 -30.55 4.58
CA LYS A 799 7.19 -29.23 5.09
C LYS A 799 7.54 -28.14 4.07
N SER A 800 6.62 -27.21 3.88
CA SER A 800 6.77 -26.01 3.02
C SER A 800 7.20 -26.37 1.60
N VAL A 801 6.46 -27.27 0.95
CA VAL A 801 6.74 -27.73 -0.42
C VAL A 801 6.57 -26.57 -1.38
N GLU A 802 7.65 -26.25 -2.11
CA GLU A 802 7.67 -25.25 -3.17
C GLU A 802 7.64 -25.92 -4.54
N ILE A 803 6.82 -25.37 -5.41
CA ILE A 803 6.77 -25.67 -6.83
C ILE A 803 7.29 -24.45 -7.59
N LEU A 804 8.32 -24.61 -8.38
CA LEU A 804 8.89 -23.53 -9.19
C LEU A 804 9.22 -24.03 -10.61
N ASN A 805 9.11 -23.14 -11.58
CA ASN A 805 9.59 -23.35 -12.94
C ASN A 805 10.97 -22.70 -13.13
N GLU A 806 11.53 -22.81 -14.34
CA GLU A 806 12.85 -22.26 -14.65
C GLU A 806 12.92 -20.73 -14.54
N ASN A 807 11.82 -20.03 -14.87
CA ASN A 807 11.73 -18.57 -14.84
C ASN A 807 11.31 -18.01 -13.50
N GLU A 808 10.91 -18.87 -12.54
CA GLU A 808 10.36 -18.48 -11.24
C GLU A 808 9.17 -17.50 -11.34
N ASP A 809 8.38 -17.61 -12.43
CA ASP A 809 7.21 -16.78 -12.74
C ASP A 809 5.88 -17.53 -12.60
N LEU A 810 5.91 -18.76 -12.14
CA LEU A 810 4.72 -19.60 -11.95
C LEU A 810 3.87 -19.10 -10.78
N VAL A 811 2.62 -18.77 -11.06
CA VAL A 811 1.63 -18.41 -10.04
C VAL A 811 0.61 -19.51 -9.90
N LEU A 812 0.47 -20.02 -8.70
CA LEU A 812 -0.42 -21.15 -8.34
C LEU A 812 -1.50 -20.71 -7.37
N SER A 813 -2.56 -21.50 -7.28
CA SER A 813 -3.60 -21.27 -6.25
C SER A 813 -3.09 -21.41 -4.82
N ASP A 814 -2.02 -22.19 -4.61
CA ASP A 814 -1.28 -22.32 -3.36
C ASP A 814 0.16 -22.79 -3.64
N ASN A 815 1.10 -22.44 -2.76
CA ASN A 815 2.49 -22.90 -2.80
C ASN A 815 3.08 -22.88 -1.38
N TYR A 816 4.25 -23.48 -1.15
CA TYR A 816 4.86 -23.58 0.18
C TYR A 816 3.94 -24.25 1.21
N PHE A 817 3.26 -25.31 0.83
CA PHE A 817 2.33 -26.06 1.67
C PHE A 817 2.99 -27.31 2.28
N ASP A 818 2.33 -27.86 3.30
CA ASP A 818 2.77 -29.10 3.93
C ASP A 818 2.03 -30.31 3.34
N LEU A 819 2.73 -31.48 3.28
CA LEU A 819 2.16 -32.79 2.89
C LEU A 819 2.37 -33.80 4.00
N ASN A 820 1.32 -34.58 4.33
CA ASN A 820 1.32 -35.63 5.37
C ASN A 820 1.54 -37.01 4.78
N ALA A 821 2.47 -37.17 3.86
CA ALA A 821 2.63 -38.38 3.03
C ALA A 821 1.40 -38.69 2.16
N ASP A 822 0.89 -37.65 1.53
CA ASP A 822 -0.33 -37.61 0.74
C ASP A 822 -0.16 -36.80 -0.55
N GLU A 823 -1.25 -36.39 -1.17
CA GLU A 823 -1.26 -35.57 -2.40
C GLU A 823 -2.00 -34.26 -2.17
N LYS A 824 -1.52 -33.20 -2.83
CA LYS A 824 -2.20 -31.92 -2.93
C LYS A 824 -2.34 -31.47 -4.38
N ARG A 825 -3.51 -30.97 -4.72
CA ARG A 825 -3.82 -30.36 -6.00
C ARG A 825 -3.71 -28.84 -5.88
N VAL A 826 -3.01 -28.21 -6.81
CA VAL A 826 -2.91 -26.77 -6.92
C VAL A 826 -3.21 -26.34 -8.34
N LYS A 827 -4.03 -25.31 -8.49
CA LYS A 827 -4.42 -24.78 -9.80
C LYS A 827 -3.34 -23.86 -10.34
N ILE A 828 -3.06 -23.98 -11.63
CA ILE A 828 -2.16 -23.08 -12.37
C ILE A 828 -2.95 -21.82 -12.72
N LEU A 829 -2.49 -20.66 -12.25
CA LEU A 829 -3.12 -19.36 -12.50
C LEU A 829 -2.40 -18.61 -13.63
N SER A 830 -1.07 -18.69 -13.66
CA SER A 830 -0.26 -18.16 -14.76
C SER A 830 1.16 -18.74 -14.72
N GLY A 831 1.94 -18.51 -15.78
CA GLY A 831 3.33 -18.99 -15.92
C GLY A 831 3.45 -20.31 -16.67
N SER A 832 4.70 -20.67 -17.06
CA SER A 832 5.00 -21.92 -17.76
C SER A 832 5.09 -23.09 -16.79
N THR A 833 4.63 -24.27 -17.22
CA THR A 833 4.80 -25.52 -16.50
C THR A 833 5.96 -26.37 -17.01
N GLU A 834 6.82 -25.79 -17.84
CA GLU A 834 8.02 -26.47 -18.32
C GLU A 834 9.10 -26.51 -17.23
N ASN A 835 9.82 -27.64 -17.15
CA ASN A 835 10.95 -27.84 -16.24
C ASN A 835 10.62 -27.55 -14.77
N LEU A 836 9.44 -27.99 -14.30
CA LEU A 836 9.06 -27.82 -12.89
C LEU A 836 10.04 -28.55 -11.96
N ARG A 837 10.36 -27.87 -10.88
CA ARG A 837 11.17 -28.42 -9.78
C ARG A 837 10.38 -28.36 -8.48
N LEU A 838 10.60 -29.32 -7.63
CA LEU A 838 10.02 -29.40 -6.30
C LEU A 838 11.14 -29.37 -5.27
N ARG A 839 10.90 -28.70 -4.15
CA ARG A 839 11.75 -28.78 -2.95
C ARG A 839 10.92 -28.59 -1.69
N SER A 840 11.50 -28.95 -0.56
CA SER A 840 10.90 -28.79 0.77
C SER A 840 11.98 -28.45 1.80
N VAL A 841 11.61 -28.28 3.08
CA VAL A 841 12.57 -28.06 4.16
C VAL A 841 13.62 -29.19 4.25
N PHE A 842 13.30 -30.40 3.80
CA PHE A 842 14.27 -31.51 3.70
C PHE A 842 15.52 -31.15 2.87
N ASP A 843 15.37 -30.28 1.88
CA ASP A 843 16.43 -29.86 0.95
C ASP A 843 17.36 -28.78 1.52
N ILE A 844 17.01 -28.20 2.67
CA ILE A 844 17.87 -27.24 3.40
C ILE A 844 18.96 -28.02 4.16
N ARG A 845 20.09 -28.28 3.47
CA ARG A 845 21.20 -29.09 4.01
C ARG A 845 22.48 -28.92 3.19
#